data_ed3e4ae9c3532d01686f7ab32a67a397
#
_entry.id   ed3e4ae9c3532d01686f7ab32a67a397
#
_cell.length_a   1.000
_cell.length_b   1.000
_cell.length_c   1.000
_cell.angle_alpha   90.00
_cell.angle_beta   90.00
_cell.angle_gamma   90.00
#
_symmetry.space_group_name_H-M   'P 1'
#
loop_
_entity.id
_entity.type
_entity.pdbx_description
1 polymer ?
#
loop_
_entity_poly.entity_id
_entity_poly.type
_entity_poly.pdbx_seq_one_letter_code
_entity_poly.pdbx_strand_id
1 'polypeptide(L)'
;MSQPGLDPERERLGSDRAGWLRYGPYVAERAWGTVREDYSSDGDAWASFPHDHARSRAYRWSEDGLGAISDDHQYLCFGFAFWNGVDQILKERIFGLAGPEGNHGEDAKEYWWYEDSTPTHSYMRWRYVYPTEAFPYEALVEGNRKRSKFEPELELEDTGVLAESRYFDIVAEYAKAAPDDICIRLSVTNRSPEPAALHVLPSLWARNVWSWGIDDPRSAKPDLYRGEGPSIVADHAVLGRRTLVGSGGPTAGGPTVLFCENETNTTRLYGEPCSTRFPKDGIGGHVVSGTPTVNPDERGTKAALWYQLALGPGEQRVIDLRYSPTGLPTEAPTEAGRRPVGLGADFSEVLAARRAEADQFYAPLIGGLEPERANIARRAFAGMLWSKQLYHYDVRRWLRGDPAGPTPPAERWSGRNATWQHLENFDIISMPDKWEYPWYASWDLCFHCMVLAHVDPVLAKEQLILLCREWYMHPNGQLPAYEWSFSDVNPPVQAEAAIKVFQLDGATDFDFLERIFHKLLINFTWWVNREDLEGNNVFQGGFLGLDNIGAFDRDTITADEGHVEQSDGTAWMAMYCLNLLEIALILAEQDPTYEDLATKFIEHFAYVAAAMQDKELWDEADGFYYDVLHRQDGEIVPLRVRSMVGLLPLGAVTVLSSRAQEAMPAFALHLNWFVTNKPEYADVIGHCHASGEGESRLLSVVSPPRLERILQTMLAEGEFLSTHGLRSVAASHREHPFSVQIGGILASVDYEAGESTSGAFGGNSNWRGPVWFPVNYLVISALRKFAGYFGDELRVAMPSGSATALTLSEVADELSERLISLFLADDHGRRPVFGASELLGGEPGWADRLLFYEYFHGDTGAGLGASHQTGWTGLVADLLIGRAKGGRPEESGPVAPNTPAPRSAHE
;
A
#
# COMPACT_ATOMS: atom_id res chain seq x y z
N MET A 1 -26.99 5.61 -23.09
CA MET A 1 -26.81 4.67 -24.21
C MET A 1 -25.48 3.99 -24.01
N SER A 2 -25.48 2.70 -23.70
CA SER A 2 -24.23 1.92 -23.53
C SER A 2 -23.42 1.98 -24.82
N GLN A 3 -22.13 2.31 -24.71
CA GLN A 3 -21.19 2.18 -25.83
C GLN A 3 -21.12 0.68 -26.22
N PRO A 4 -21.33 0.33 -27.50
CA PRO A 4 -21.22 -1.06 -27.90
C PRO A 4 -19.77 -1.52 -27.82
N GLY A 5 -19.48 -2.43 -26.87
CA GLY A 5 -18.19 -3.10 -26.73
C GLY A 5 -17.46 -2.98 -25.39
N LEU A 6 -18.01 -2.29 -24.38
CA LEU A 6 -17.47 -2.29 -23.03
C LEU A 6 -17.82 -3.61 -22.34
N ASP A 7 -16.82 -4.15 -21.58
CA ASP A 7 -17.09 -5.29 -20.70
C ASP A 7 -17.98 -4.86 -19.53
N PRO A 8 -18.73 -5.81 -18.91
CA PRO A 8 -19.70 -5.50 -17.87
C PRO A 8 -19.09 -4.80 -16.64
N GLU A 9 -17.82 -5.02 -16.32
CA GLU A 9 -17.17 -4.37 -15.17
C GLU A 9 -16.91 -2.89 -15.46
N ARG A 10 -16.42 -2.54 -16.65
CA ARG A 10 -16.28 -1.14 -17.08
C ARG A 10 -17.64 -0.45 -17.22
N GLU A 11 -18.69 -1.17 -17.61
CA GLU A 11 -20.05 -0.63 -17.62
C GLU A 11 -20.50 -0.24 -16.20
N ARG A 12 -20.24 -1.05 -15.19
CA ARG A 12 -20.55 -0.74 -13.78
C ARG A 12 -19.81 0.50 -13.30
N LEU A 13 -18.51 0.58 -13.60
CA LEU A 13 -17.70 1.76 -13.27
C LEU A 13 -18.24 3.04 -13.93
N GLY A 14 -18.76 2.95 -15.15
CA GLY A 14 -19.27 4.11 -15.90
C GLY A 14 -20.72 4.50 -15.60
N SER A 15 -21.59 3.55 -15.20
CA SER A 15 -23.04 3.79 -15.09
C SER A 15 -23.53 4.06 -13.66
N ASP A 16 -23.04 3.33 -12.68
CA ASP A 16 -23.43 3.44 -11.26
C ASP A 16 -22.26 3.09 -10.35
N ARG A 17 -21.15 3.81 -10.53
CA ARG A 17 -19.92 3.63 -9.75
C ARG A 17 -20.16 3.64 -8.24
N ALA A 18 -20.86 4.68 -7.76
CA ALA A 18 -21.11 4.86 -6.33
C ALA A 18 -21.93 3.72 -5.71
N GLY A 19 -22.96 3.24 -6.42
CA GLY A 19 -23.75 2.11 -5.97
C GLY A 19 -22.93 0.83 -5.89
N TRP A 20 -22.16 0.50 -6.93
CA TRP A 20 -21.33 -0.70 -6.97
C TRP A 20 -20.16 -0.67 -5.99
N LEU A 21 -19.58 0.49 -5.70
CA LEU A 21 -18.51 0.64 -4.71
C LEU A 21 -19.01 0.74 -3.26
N ARG A 22 -20.34 0.81 -3.02
CA ARG A 22 -20.87 0.89 -1.65
C ARG A 22 -20.41 -0.23 -0.74
N TYR A 23 -20.29 -1.45 -1.23
CA TYR A 23 -19.78 -2.61 -0.48
C TYR A 23 -18.45 -3.07 -1.09
N GLY A 24 -17.48 -3.32 -0.22
CA GLY A 24 -16.14 -3.76 -0.62
C GLY A 24 -15.33 -4.27 0.56
N PRO A 25 -14.06 -4.61 0.34
CA PRO A 25 -13.16 -5.12 1.38
C PRO A 25 -12.61 -3.98 2.26
N TYR A 26 -13.49 -3.12 2.78
CA TYR A 26 -13.09 -1.89 3.49
C TYR A 26 -12.74 -2.11 4.97
N VAL A 27 -12.68 -3.36 5.41
CA VAL A 27 -12.33 -3.80 6.76
C VAL A 27 -10.87 -4.25 6.80
N ALA A 28 -10.13 -3.88 7.85
CA ALA A 28 -8.75 -4.32 8.06
C ALA A 28 -8.66 -5.81 8.44
N GLU A 29 -7.50 -6.41 8.27
CA GLU A 29 -7.18 -7.70 8.91
C GLU A 29 -6.76 -7.49 10.38
N ARG A 30 -6.37 -6.28 10.75
CA ARG A 30 -6.05 -5.84 12.11
C ARG A 30 -6.55 -4.43 12.36
N ALA A 31 -7.21 -4.22 13.49
CA ALA A 31 -7.51 -2.88 14.00
C ALA A 31 -6.20 -2.20 14.44
N TRP A 32 -5.89 -1.05 13.82
CA TRP A 32 -4.56 -0.47 13.86
C TRP A 32 -4.58 1.06 13.76
N GLY A 33 -3.40 1.69 13.69
CA GLY A 33 -3.26 3.11 13.48
C GLY A 33 -3.58 3.91 14.72
N THR A 34 -4.44 4.89 14.58
CA THR A 34 -4.80 5.84 15.65
C THR A 34 -5.17 5.19 16.97
N VAL A 35 -5.72 3.98 16.95
CA VAL A 35 -6.12 3.25 18.16
C VAL A 35 -4.92 2.83 19.02
N ARG A 36 -3.80 2.55 18.42
CA ARG A 36 -2.62 2.08 19.14
C ARG A 36 -2.12 3.16 20.10
N GLU A 37 -2.08 4.40 19.63
CA GLU A 37 -1.71 5.53 20.48
C GLU A 37 -2.78 5.86 21.52
N ASP A 38 -4.07 5.53 21.30
CA ASP A 38 -5.11 5.68 22.29
C ASP A 38 -4.84 4.88 23.57
N TYR A 39 -4.04 3.84 23.47
CA TYR A 39 -3.83 2.87 24.56
C TYR A 39 -2.41 2.85 25.08
N SER A 40 -1.47 3.49 24.39
CA SER A 40 -0.12 3.60 24.89
C SER A 40 -0.04 4.70 25.94
N SER A 41 0.59 4.38 27.08
CA SER A 41 0.82 5.35 28.15
C SER A 41 1.91 6.36 27.85
N ASP A 42 2.76 6.05 26.89
CA ASP A 42 3.98 6.76 26.51
C ASP A 42 4.01 7.26 25.05
N GLY A 43 2.94 6.94 24.27
CA GLY A 43 2.87 7.28 22.84
C GLY A 43 3.50 6.25 21.92
N ASP A 44 3.99 5.13 22.45
CA ASP A 44 4.51 4.02 21.62
C ASP A 44 3.36 3.22 21.00
N ALA A 45 2.98 3.62 19.80
CA ALA A 45 1.94 2.97 19.01
C ALA A 45 2.29 1.52 18.65
N TRP A 46 3.56 1.22 18.47
CA TRP A 46 4.05 -0.10 18.05
C TRP A 46 3.89 -1.17 19.14
N ALA A 47 3.90 -0.78 20.42
CA ALA A 47 3.75 -1.68 21.56
C ALA A 47 2.31 -1.84 22.04
N SER A 48 1.36 -1.06 21.53
CA SER A 48 -0.01 -1.00 22.04
C SER A 48 -0.99 -1.88 21.27
N PHE A 49 -2.10 -2.23 21.92
CA PHE A 49 -3.23 -2.97 21.36
C PHE A 49 -2.87 -4.37 20.82
N PRO A 50 -2.35 -5.27 21.65
CA PRO A 50 -2.01 -6.63 21.24
C PRO A 50 -3.26 -7.42 20.84
N HIS A 51 -3.06 -8.51 20.12
CA HIS A 51 -4.11 -9.40 19.61
C HIS A 51 -5.12 -9.83 20.70
N ASP A 52 -4.65 -10.10 21.92
CA ASP A 52 -5.53 -10.50 23.03
C ASP A 52 -6.51 -9.40 23.47
N HIS A 53 -6.09 -8.13 23.43
CA HIS A 53 -6.98 -6.99 23.69
C HIS A 53 -8.03 -6.81 22.58
N ALA A 54 -7.65 -6.98 21.32
CA ALA A 54 -8.52 -6.81 20.17
C ALA A 54 -9.75 -7.74 20.20
N ARG A 55 -9.63 -8.92 20.83
CA ARG A 55 -10.74 -9.87 20.99
C ARG A 55 -11.90 -9.32 21.84
N SER A 56 -11.58 -8.49 22.82
CA SER A 56 -12.53 -8.01 23.84
C SER A 56 -12.83 -6.51 23.76
N ARG A 57 -12.07 -5.77 22.95
CA ARG A 57 -12.23 -4.34 22.79
C ARG A 57 -13.00 -4.02 21.51
N ALA A 58 -14.11 -3.29 21.64
CA ALA A 58 -14.80 -2.71 20.49
C ALA A 58 -13.98 -1.52 19.98
N TYR A 59 -13.41 -1.65 18.79
CA TYR A 59 -12.66 -0.61 18.12
C TYR A 59 -13.60 0.28 17.32
N ARG A 60 -13.48 1.59 17.44
CA ARG A 60 -14.45 2.53 16.91
C ARG A 60 -13.99 3.25 15.65
N TRP A 61 -12.69 3.33 15.41
CA TRP A 61 -12.12 4.02 14.25
C TRP A 61 -12.29 3.20 12.96
N SER A 62 -12.08 1.90 13.05
CA SER A 62 -12.38 0.93 12.00
C SER A 62 -12.69 -0.43 12.61
N GLU A 63 -12.94 -1.45 11.80
CA GLU A 63 -13.16 -2.83 12.27
C GLU A 63 -12.12 -3.76 11.65
N ASP A 64 -11.91 -4.91 12.28
CA ASP A 64 -11.07 -6.00 11.79
C ASP A 64 -11.85 -7.30 11.63
N GLY A 65 -11.41 -8.16 10.70
CA GLY A 65 -12.04 -9.48 10.50
C GLY A 65 -11.43 -10.27 9.34
N LEU A 66 -11.58 -11.59 9.37
CA LEU A 66 -11.05 -12.51 8.36
C LEU A 66 -11.89 -12.47 7.08
N GLY A 67 -11.27 -12.19 5.94
CA GLY A 67 -11.95 -12.07 4.65
C GLY A 67 -13.11 -11.08 4.68
N ALA A 68 -13.00 -10.03 5.46
CA ALA A 68 -14.13 -9.19 5.81
C ALA A 68 -14.48 -8.17 4.71
N ILE A 69 -15.78 -7.88 4.61
CA ILE A 69 -16.35 -6.83 3.75
C ILE A 69 -17.27 -5.93 4.57
N SER A 70 -17.48 -4.71 4.10
CA SER A 70 -18.46 -3.77 4.69
C SER A 70 -19.03 -2.83 3.65
N ASP A 71 -20.03 -2.04 4.07
CA ASP A 71 -20.34 -0.80 3.36
C ASP A 71 -19.19 0.23 3.51
N ASP A 72 -19.21 1.25 2.68
CA ASP A 72 -18.19 2.31 2.58
C ASP A 72 -18.05 3.19 3.84
N HIS A 73 -18.92 3.02 4.83
CA HIS A 73 -18.88 3.68 6.13
C HIS A 73 -18.62 2.68 7.29
N GLN A 74 -18.52 1.40 7.00
CA GLN A 74 -18.45 0.32 7.99
C GLN A 74 -19.62 0.38 8.99
N TYR A 75 -20.82 0.72 8.55
CA TYR A 75 -22.00 0.65 9.41
C TYR A 75 -22.33 -0.80 9.76
N LEU A 76 -22.21 -1.70 8.78
CA LEU A 76 -22.33 -3.15 8.96
C LEU A 76 -21.14 -3.84 8.30
N CYS A 77 -20.46 -4.68 9.09
CA CYS A 77 -19.34 -5.49 8.66
C CYS A 77 -19.75 -6.97 8.64
N PHE A 78 -19.28 -7.68 7.62
CA PHE A 78 -19.39 -9.13 7.50
C PHE A 78 -18.00 -9.74 7.45
N GLY A 79 -17.77 -10.87 8.09
CA GLY A 79 -16.53 -11.64 8.02
C GLY A 79 -16.71 -13.04 8.58
N PHE A 80 -15.62 -13.77 8.66
CA PHE A 80 -15.62 -15.15 9.18
C PHE A 80 -14.93 -15.26 10.52
N ALA A 81 -15.37 -16.24 11.32
CA ALA A 81 -14.61 -16.73 12.43
C ALA A 81 -14.54 -18.26 12.37
N PHE A 82 -13.44 -18.84 12.90
CA PHE A 82 -13.16 -20.26 12.82
C PHE A 82 -12.73 -20.79 14.20
N TRP A 83 -13.06 -22.05 14.46
CA TRP A 83 -12.54 -22.78 15.63
C TRP A 83 -12.39 -24.26 15.31
N ASN A 84 -11.20 -24.79 15.46
CA ASN A 84 -10.88 -26.19 15.14
C ASN A 84 -11.19 -27.19 16.27
N GLY A 85 -11.87 -26.73 17.33
CA GLY A 85 -12.26 -27.60 18.46
C GLY A 85 -11.16 -27.77 19.52
N VAL A 86 -9.92 -27.34 19.25
CA VAL A 86 -8.77 -27.50 20.15
C VAL A 86 -8.03 -26.18 20.41
N ASP A 87 -8.24 -25.18 19.59
CA ASP A 87 -7.65 -23.84 19.79
C ASP A 87 -8.17 -23.19 21.09
N GLN A 88 -7.33 -22.38 21.73
CA GLN A 88 -7.67 -21.71 22.98
C GLN A 88 -8.68 -20.57 22.80
N ILE A 89 -8.76 -20.03 21.58
CA ILE A 89 -9.62 -18.88 21.26
C ILE A 89 -10.38 -19.09 19.94
N LEU A 90 -11.47 -18.36 19.78
CA LEU A 90 -12.13 -18.23 18.49
C LEU A 90 -11.27 -17.35 17.55
N LYS A 91 -10.92 -17.87 16.39
CA LYS A 91 -10.14 -17.18 15.35
C LYS A 91 -11.06 -16.22 14.58
N GLU A 92 -11.01 -14.93 14.92
CA GLU A 92 -11.83 -13.87 14.33
C GLU A 92 -10.98 -12.85 13.53
N ARG A 93 -9.67 -12.86 13.70
CA ARG A 93 -8.70 -11.93 13.07
C ARG A 93 -7.36 -12.60 12.91
N ILE A 94 -6.53 -12.05 12.03
CA ILE A 94 -5.16 -12.50 11.82
C ILE A 94 -4.34 -12.25 13.07
N PHE A 95 -3.53 -13.24 13.45
CA PHE A 95 -2.55 -13.14 14.52
C PHE A 95 -1.21 -12.69 13.94
N GLY A 96 -0.52 -11.86 14.68
CA GLY A 96 0.85 -11.46 14.46
C GLY A 96 1.45 -10.88 15.74
N LEU A 97 2.73 -10.56 15.68
CA LEU A 97 3.50 -10.06 16.80
C LEU A 97 3.37 -8.53 16.89
N ALA A 98 3.16 -7.99 18.09
CA ALA A 98 3.33 -6.57 18.34
C ALA A 98 4.82 -6.23 18.45
N GLY A 99 5.20 -4.95 18.30
CA GLY A 99 6.59 -4.51 18.27
C GLY A 99 7.54 -5.16 19.26
N PRO A 100 7.26 -5.14 20.59
CA PRO A 100 8.15 -5.76 21.58
C PRO A 100 8.08 -7.30 21.64
N GLU A 101 7.20 -7.93 20.88
CA GLU A 101 7.07 -9.40 20.81
C GLU A 101 7.93 -9.98 19.69
N GLY A 102 8.20 -9.21 18.62
CA GLY A 102 9.05 -9.60 17.51
C GLY A 102 10.52 -9.19 17.71
N ASN A 103 11.48 -9.95 17.17
CA ASN A 103 12.89 -9.58 17.22
C ASN A 103 13.27 -8.57 16.13
N HIS A 104 12.48 -8.44 15.08
CA HIS A 104 12.63 -7.43 14.02
C HIS A 104 11.49 -6.41 13.98
N GLY A 105 10.52 -6.49 14.88
CA GLY A 105 9.40 -5.57 14.97
C GLY A 105 8.07 -6.31 14.90
N GLU A 106 7.10 -5.72 14.23
CA GLU A 106 5.79 -6.32 14.03
C GLU A 106 5.79 -7.20 12.79
N ASP A 107 5.08 -8.33 12.86
CA ASP A 107 4.87 -9.19 11.72
C ASP A 107 3.65 -10.09 11.87
N ALA A 108 2.95 -10.33 10.76
CA ALA A 108 1.84 -11.26 10.66
C ALA A 108 2.35 -12.71 10.65
N LYS A 109 1.82 -13.56 11.53
CA LYS A 109 2.27 -14.96 11.68
C LYS A 109 1.22 -15.96 11.20
N GLU A 110 0.51 -15.63 10.10
CA GLU A 110 -0.49 -16.48 9.45
C GLU A 110 -0.40 -16.36 7.93
N TYR A 111 -1.10 -17.29 7.21
CA TYR A 111 -1.09 -17.31 5.76
C TYR A 111 -2.49 -17.11 5.19
N TRP A 112 -2.67 -16.03 4.40
CA TRP A 112 -3.87 -15.74 3.61
C TRP A 112 -3.48 -15.14 2.27
N TRP A 113 -4.42 -15.10 1.31
CA TRP A 113 -4.17 -14.58 -0.03
C TRP A 113 -5.40 -13.86 -0.56
N TYR A 114 -5.16 -12.74 -1.19
CA TYR A 114 -6.12 -12.02 -2.02
C TYR A 114 -6.03 -12.58 -3.43
N GLU A 115 -6.85 -13.60 -3.75
CA GLU A 115 -6.67 -14.36 -4.98
C GLU A 115 -7.23 -13.66 -6.21
N ASP A 116 -8.32 -12.88 -6.07
CA ASP A 116 -8.94 -12.15 -7.15
C ASP A 116 -9.79 -10.99 -6.63
N SER A 117 -9.93 -9.92 -7.43
CA SER A 117 -10.87 -8.83 -7.21
C SER A 117 -11.07 -8.04 -8.49
N THR A 118 -12.29 -7.57 -8.73
CA THR A 118 -12.59 -6.56 -9.75
C THR A 118 -12.65 -5.17 -9.13
N PRO A 119 -12.50 -4.07 -9.90
CA PRO A 119 -12.52 -2.71 -9.38
C PRO A 119 -13.78 -2.34 -8.59
N THR A 120 -14.98 -2.81 -9.03
CA THR A 120 -16.25 -2.58 -8.32
C THR A 120 -16.52 -3.59 -7.20
N HIS A 121 -15.58 -4.53 -6.98
CA HIS A 121 -15.79 -5.66 -6.06
C HIS A 121 -17.04 -6.50 -6.44
N SER A 122 -17.39 -6.50 -7.73
CA SER A 122 -18.47 -7.37 -8.25
C SER A 122 -18.12 -8.84 -8.14
N TYR A 123 -16.84 -9.17 -8.20
CA TYR A 123 -16.24 -10.47 -7.88
C TYR A 123 -14.99 -10.28 -7.03
N MET A 124 -14.86 -11.10 -5.98
CA MET A 124 -13.68 -11.16 -5.13
C MET A 124 -13.43 -12.60 -4.67
N ARG A 125 -12.17 -12.93 -4.43
CA ARG A 125 -11.76 -14.24 -3.91
C ARG A 125 -10.63 -14.09 -2.91
N TRP A 126 -10.85 -14.70 -1.73
CA TRP A 126 -9.93 -14.70 -0.59
C TRP A 126 -9.66 -16.14 -0.16
N ARG A 127 -8.43 -16.43 0.29
CA ARG A 127 -8.02 -17.74 0.80
C ARG A 127 -7.32 -17.59 2.14
N TYR A 128 -7.51 -18.58 3.01
CA TYR A 128 -6.89 -18.64 4.32
C TYR A 128 -6.54 -20.08 4.69
N VAL A 129 -5.45 -20.27 5.43
CA VAL A 129 -4.98 -21.55 5.96
C VAL A 129 -5.10 -21.52 7.48
N TYR A 130 -5.83 -22.48 8.03
CA TYR A 130 -6.03 -22.61 9.47
C TYR A 130 -5.61 -24.00 9.96
N PRO A 131 -4.69 -24.13 10.97
CA PRO A 131 -4.24 -25.42 11.46
C PRO A 131 -5.38 -26.29 12.01
N THR A 132 -5.25 -27.62 11.89
CA THR A 132 -6.15 -28.57 12.55
C THR A 132 -5.80 -28.80 14.03
N GLU A 133 -4.61 -28.43 14.46
CA GLU A 133 -4.12 -28.42 15.84
C GLU A 133 -4.27 -27.03 16.48
N ALA A 134 -4.00 -26.93 17.81
CA ALA A 134 -4.04 -25.66 18.53
C ALA A 134 -3.02 -24.68 17.95
N PHE A 135 -3.47 -23.47 17.66
CA PHE A 135 -2.60 -22.43 17.09
C PHE A 135 -1.52 -22.03 18.12
N PRO A 136 -0.24 -21.95 17.73
CA PRO A 136 0.88 -21.83 18.67
C PRO A 136 1.16 -20.37 19.11
N TYR A 137 0.17 -19.62 19.58
CA TYR A 137 0.28 -18.20 19.96
C TYR A 137 1.46 -17.91 20.89
N GLU A 138 1.52 -18.63 22.03
CA GLU A 138 2.55 -18.41 23.04
C GLU A 138 3.96 -18.79 22.53
N ALA A 139 4.04 -19.86 21.72
CA ALA A 139 5.32 -20.32 21.17
C ALA A 139 5.92 -19.28 20.20
N LEU A 140 5.08 -18.65 19.37
CA LEU A 140 5.50 -17.59 18.45
C LEU A 140 5.96 -16.35 19.21
N VAL A 141 5.19 -15.86 20.18
CA VAL A 141 5.55 -14.68 21.00
C VAL A 141 6.84 -14.94 21.79
N GLU A 142 6.90 -16.05 22.54
CA GLU A 142 8.06 -16.35 23.37
C GLU A 142 9.32 -16.71 22.54
N GLY A 143 9.11 -17.37 21.38
CA GLY A 143 10.19 -17.75 20.50
C GLY A 143 10.88 -16.53 19.91
N ASN A 144 10.13 -15.59 19.38
CA ASN A 144 10.66 -14.35 18.78
C ASN A 144 11.24 -13.41 19.85
N ARG A 145 10.55 -13.21 20.97
CA ARG A 145 11.05 -12.37 22.08
C ARG A 145 12.43 -12.81 22.63
N LYS A 146 12.78 -14.10 22.52
CA LYS A 146 14.07 -14.64 22.96
C LYS A 146 15.17 -14.51 21.93
N ARG A 147 14.81 -14.22 20.66
CA ARG A 147 15.76 -14.08 19.57
C ARG A 147 16.41 -12.71 19.57
N SER A 148 17.65 -12.67 19.13
CA SER A 148 18.36 -11.41 18.87
C SER A 148 18.07 -10.92 17.44
N LYS A 149 18.40 -9.65 17.15
CA LYS A 149 18.30 -9.09 15.80
C LYS A 149 19.26 -9.72 14.76
N PHE A 150 20.13 -10.64 15.18
CA PHE A 150 21.02 -11.41 14.29
C PHE A 150 20.43 -12.77 13.92
N GLU A 151 19.29 -13.14 14.48
CA GLU A 151 18.61 -14.41 14.23
C GLU A 151 17.37 -14.17 13.38
N PRO A 152 17.06 -15.05 12.41
CA PRO A 152 15.82 -14.93 11.65
C PRO A 152 14.60 -15.03 12.57
N GLU A 153 13.48 -14.51 12.16
CA GLU A 153 12.23 -14.66 12.89
C GLU A 153 11.77 -16.11 12.96
N LEU A 154 10.99 -16.43 14.01
CA LEU A 154 10.28 -17.70 14.13
C LEU A 154 8.95 -17.58 13.40
N GLU A 155 8.80 -18.32 12.33
CA GLU A 155 7.60 -18.34 11.52
C GLU A 155 6.60 -19.42 11.96
N LEU A 156 5.34 -19.30 11.53
CA LEU A 156 4.34 -20.34 11.80
C LEU A 156 4.76 -21.72 11.27
N GLU A 157 5.41 -21.77 10.09
CA GLU A 157 5.91 -23.03 9.52
C GLU A 157 6.96 -23.71 10.40
N ASP A 158 7.83 -22.93 11.08
CA ASP A 158 8.88 -23.47 11.96
C ASP A 158 8.33 -24.18 13.20
N THR A 159 7.09 -23.86 13.58
CA THR A 159 6.44 -24.53 14.73
C THR A 159 6.02 -25.96 14.42
N GLY A 160 6.00 -26.35 13.12
CA GLY A 160 5.55 -27.65 12.66
C GLY A 160 4.02 -27.85 12.67
N VAL A 161 3.24 -26.85 13.06
CA VAL A 161 1.77 -26.96 13.19
C VAL A 161 1.07 -27.23 11.84
N LEU A 162 1.72 -26.87 10.72
CA LEU A 162 1.24 -27.11 9.36
C LEU A 162 1.86 -28.34 8.70
N ALA A 163 2.79 -29.05 9.39
CA ALA A 163 3.48 -30.22 8.86
C ALA A 163 2.49 -31.31 8.42
N GLU A 164 2.86 -32.11 7.41
CA GLU A 164 2.01 -33.17 6.84
C GLU A 164 0.64 -32.65 6.35
N SER A 165 0.57 -31.40 5.90
CA SER A 165 -0.66 -30.72 5.47
C SER A 165 -1.78 -30.68 6.52
N ARG A 166 -1.46 -30.60 7.82
CA ARG A 166 -2.41 -30.56 8.93
C ARG A 166 -3.12 -29.22 9.05
N TYR A 167 -3.88 -28.87 8.02
CA TYR A 167 -4.61 -27.61 7.96
C TYR A 167 -5.93 -27.72 7.17
N PHE A 168 -6.82 -26.76 7.44
CA PHE A 168 -7.97 -26.45 6.61
C PHE A 168 -7.58 -25.40 5.56
N ASP A 169 -7.85 -25.71 4.29
CA ASP A 169 -7.76 -24.79 3.15
C ASP A 169 -9.14 -24.16 2.95
N ILE A 170 -9.24 -22.87 3.24
CA ILE A 170 -10.49 -22.13 3.30
C ILE A 170 -10.50 -21.10 2.18
N VAL A 171 -11.53 -21.15 1.32
CA VAL A 171 -11.69 -20.20 0.19
C VAL A 171 -13.06 -19.56 0.26
N ALA A 172 -13.07 -18.22 0.29
CA ALA A 172 -14.29 -17.42 0.19
C ALA A 172 -14.36 -16.73 -1.17
N GLU A 173 -15.49 -16.86 -1.84
CA GLU A 173 -15.83 -16.15 -3.08
C GLU A 173 -17.03 -15.24 -2.81
N TYR A 174 -16.93 -14.00 -3.30
CA TYR A 174 -17.97 -12.98 -3.20
C TYR A 174 -18.40 -12.57 -4.60
N ALA A 175 -19.69 -12.55 -4.86
CA ALA A 175 -20.26 -12.17 -6.14
C ALA A 175 -21.49 -11.29 -5.94
N LYS A 176 -21.47 -10.07 -6.44
CA LYS A 176 -22.60 -9.15 -6.33
C LYS A 176 -23.65 -9.46 -7.40
N ALA A 177 -24.85 -9.84 -6.99
CA ALA A 177 -26.02 -9.91 -7.86
C ALA A 177 -26.48 -8.49 -8.26
N ALA A 178 -26.43 -7.56 -7.30
CA ALA A 178 -26.72 -6.13 -7.43
C ALA A 178 -25.79 -5.33 -6.50
N PRO A 179 -25.75 -4.01 -6.55
CA PRO A 179 -24.89 -3.17 -5.70
C PRO A 179 -24.89 -3.53 -4.21
N ASP A 180 -26.02 -3.93 -3.66
CA ASP A 180 -26.21 -4.24 -2.24
C ASP A 180 -26.75 -5.67 -1.99
N ASP A 181 -26.60 -6.56 -2.97
CA ASP A 181 -26.99 -7.97 -2.92
C ASP A 181 -25.78 -8.85 -3.26
N ILE A 182 -25.23 -9.56 -2.27
CA ILE A 182 -23.96 -10.25 -2.32
C ILE A 182 -24.14 -11.74 -2.03
N CYS A 183 -23.83 -12.59 -3.03
CA CYS A 183 -23.70 -14.04 -2.88
C CYS A 183 -22.29 -14.35 -2.37
N ILE A 184 -22.18 -15.17 -1.32
CA ILE A 184 -20.90 -15.53 -0.68
C ILE A 184 -20.82 -17.04 -0.62
N ARG A 185 -19.77 -17.64 -1.15
CA ARG A 185 -19.48 -19.08 -1.08
C ARG A 185 -18.23 -19.33 -0.30
N LEU A 186 -18.33 -20.06 0.79
CA LEU A 186 -17.20 -20.55 1.56
C LEU A 186 -16.98 -22.04 1.27
N SER A 187 -15.80 -22.36 0.77
CA SER A 187 -15.35 -23.74 0.57
C SER A 187 -14.28 -24.07 1.60
N VAL A 188 -14.50 -25.11 2.39
CA VAL A 188 -13.56 -25.61 3.40
C VAL A 188 -13.09 -27.00 3.01
N THR A 189 -11.80 -27.22 2.86
CA THR A 189 -11.20 -28.51 2.56
C THR A 189 -10.27 -28.93 3.70
N ASN A 190 -10.48 -30.11 4.26
CA ASN A 190 -9.52 -30.69 5.19
C ASN A 190 -8.34 -31.28 4.42
N ARG A 191 -7.16 -30.66 4.50
CA ARG A 191 -5.92 -31.15 3.87
C ARG A 191 -5.20 -32.19 4.73
N SER A 192 -5.53 -32.26 6.01
CA SER A 192 -4.92 -33.22 6.94
C SER A 192 -5.17 -34.68 6.52
N PRO A 193 -4.21 -35.58 6.75
CA PRO A 193 -4.42 -37.02 6.57
C PRO A 193 -5.42 -37.62 7.59
N GLU A 194 -5.86 -36.86 8.58
CA GLU A 194 -6.79 -37.28 9.63
C GLU A 194 -8.12 -36.55 9.55
N PRO A 195 -9.24 -37.15 10.02
CA PRO A 195 -10.50 -36.47 10.19
C PRO A 195 -10.35 -35.31 11.21
N ALA A 196 -10.92 -34.15 10.89
CA ALA A 196 -10.86 -32.98 11.77
C ALA A 196 -12.23 -32.26 11.84
N ALA A 197 -12.48 -31.63 12.97
CA ALA A 197 -13.65 -30.79 13.18
C ALA A 197 -13.31 -29.32 12.92
N LEU A 198 -14.22 -28.59 12.29
CA LEU A 198 -14.12 -27.14 12.14
C LEU A 198 -15.49 -26.51 12.44
N HIS A 199 -15.49 -25.54 13.34
CA HIS A 199 -16.61 -24.65 13.54
C HIS A 199 -16.40 -23.42 12.65
N VAL A 200 -17.42 -23.06 11.89
CA VAL A 200 -17.43 -21.93 10.96
C VAL A 200 -18.52 -20.96 11.39
N LEU A 201 -18.15 -19.71 11.58
CA LEU A 201 -19.04 -18.67 12.07
C LEU A 201 -19.02 -17.46 11.10
N PRO A 202 -19.80 -17.49 10.01
CA PRO A 202 -20.09 -16.26 9.27
C PRO A 202 -20.79 -15.27 10.19
N SER A 203 -20.18 -14.09 10.34
CA SER A 203 -20.56 -13.12 11.36
C SER A 203 -20.97 -11.80 10.73
N LEU A 204 -21.97 -11.14 11.30
CA LEU A 204 -22.43 -9.80 10.95
C LEU A 204 -22.38 -8.94 12.20
N TRP A 205 -21.76 -7.76 12.12
CA TRP A 205 -21.69 -6.85 13.25
C TRP A 205 -21.70 -5.39 12.82
N ALA A 206 -22.06 -4.50 13.72
CA ALA A 206 -22.04 -3.08 13.50
C ALA A 206 -20.82 -2.44 14.16
N ARG A 207 -20.14 -1.52 13.47
CA ARG A 207 -19.07 -0.70 14.04
C ARG A 207 -19.64 0.17 15.16
N ASN A 208 -19.01 0.13 16.34
CA ASN A 208 -19.48 0.81 17.53
C ASN A 208 -19.15 2.31 17.49
N VAL A 209 -19.96 3.10 16.84
CA VAL A 209 -19.88 4.56 16.84
C VAL A 209 -20.89 5.22 17.78
N TRP A 210 -21.90 4.50 18.24
CA TRP A 210 -22.93 5.03 19.17
C TRP A 210 -22.38 5.36 20.54
N SER A 211 -21.34 4.70 21.00
CA SER A 211 -20.71 4.95 22.28
C SER A 211 -19.98 6.30 22.34
N TRP A 212 -19.72 6.95 21.22
CA TRP A 212 -19.23 8.32 21.20
C TRP A 212 -20.31 9.37 21.60
N GLY A 213 -21.58 8.96 21.70
CA GLY A 213 -22.67 9.84 22.12
C GLY A 213 -22.99 10.98 21.14
N ILE A 214 -22.73 10.77 19.87
CA ILE A 214 -23.02 11.77 18.82
C ILE A 214 -24.52 11.73 18.52
N ASP A 215 -25.19 12.89 18.55
CA ASP A 215 -26.60 13.03 18.17
C ASP A 215 -26.74 13.11 16.64
N ASP A 216 -26.57 11.98 15.99
CA ASP A 216 -26.68 11.80 14.54
C ASP A 216 -27.28 10.41 14.25
N PRO A 217 -28.28 10.30 13.34
CA PRO A 217 -28.83 9.00 12.94
C PRO A 217 -27.78 8.01 12.44
N ARG A 218 -26.67 8.48 11.86
CA ARG A 218 -25.53 7.68 11.41
C ARG A 218 -24.80 6.99 12.56
N SER A 219 -24.90 7.55 13.78
CA SER A 219 -24.31 7.04 15.01
C SER A 219 -25.33 6.31 15.90
N ALA A 220 -26.56 6.12 15.44
CA ALA A 220 -27.57 5.40 16.20
C ALA A 220 -27.19 3.91 16.35
N LYS A 221 -27.41 3.35 17.55
CA LYS A 221 -27.17 1.94 17.82
C LYS A 221 -28.12 1.08 16.98
N PRO A 222 -27.61 0.22 16.07
CA PRO A 222 -28.45 -0.66 15.28
C PRO A 222 -28.96 -1.85 16.10
N ASP A 223 -29.91 -2.58 15.53
CA ASP A 223 -30.49 -3.76 16.16
C ASP A 223 -30.34 -4.96 15.20
N LEU A 224 -29.58 -5.95 15.65
CA LEU A 224 -29.46 -7.24 14.98
C LEU A 224 -30.32 -8.25 15.75
N TYR A 225 -31.14 -9.03 15.03
CA TYR A 225 -32.00 -10.05 15.63
C TYR A 225 -32.18 -11.24 14.70
N ARG A 226 -32.65 -12.35 15.28
CA ARG A 226 -32.93 -13.59 14.53
C ARG A 226 -34.07 -13.39 13.54
N GLY A 227 -33.80 -13.73 12.28
CA GLY A 227 -34.82 -13.81 11.23
C GLY A 227 -35.45 -15.19 11.10
N GLU A 228 -36.15 -15.45 9.99
CA GLU A 228 -36.74 -16.76 9.68
C GLU A 228 -35.63 -17.73 9.21
N GLY A 229 -35.64 -18.98 9.72
CA GLY A 229 -34.63 -19.99 9.38
C GLY A 229 -33.21 -19.60 9.84
N PRO A 230 -32.16 -19.97 9.09
CA PRO A 230 -30.80 -19.64 9.42
C PRO A 230 -30.44 -18.21 8.92
N SER A 231 -31.05 -17.19 9.54
CA SER A 231 -30.82 -15.80 9.11
C SER A 231 -30.65 -14.83 10.27
N ILE A 232 -29.89 -13.77 9.99
CA ILE A 232 -29.68 -12.60 10.85
C ILE A 232 -30.27 -11.40 10.13
N VAL A 233 -31.15 -10.65 10.80
CA VAL A 233 -31.69 -9.38 10.29
C VAL A 233 -31.06 -8.24 11.03
N ALA A 234 -30.61 -7.22 10.32
CA ALA A 234 -30.05 -5.98 10.85
C ALA A 234 -30.94 -4.81 10.45
N ASP A 235 -31.45 -4.06 11.43
CA ASP A 235 -32.13 -2.78 11.23
C ASP A 235 -31.14 -1.64 11.55
N HIS A 236 -30.71 -0.90 10.51
CA HIS A 236 -29.79 0.22 10.63
C HIS A 236 -30.44 1.51 10.13
N ALA A 237 -30.23 2.63 10.85
CA ALA A 237 -30.91 3.90 10.56
C ALA A 237 -30.63 4.44 9.14
N VAL A 238 -29.44 4.19 8.58
CA VAL A 238 -29.01 4.67 7.25
C VAL A 238 -29.18 3.58 6.18
N LEU A 239 -28.68 2.35 6.46
CA LEU A 239 -28.71 1.25 5.48
C LEU A 239 -30.12 0.64 5.34
N GLY A 240 -31.04 0.95 6.27
CA GLY A 240 -32.32 0.27 6.35
C GLY A 240 -32.16 -1.17 6.81
N ARG A 241 -33.13 -2.00 6.47
CA ARG A 241 -33.10 -3.43 6.83
C ARG A 241 -32.22 -4.23 5.89
N ARG A 242 -31.33 -5.05 6.47
CA ARG A 242 -30.44 -5.99 5.79
C ARG A 242 -30.61 -7.39 6.35
N THR A 243 -30.38 -8.41 5.55
CA THR A 243 -30.51 -9.81 5.97
C THR A 243 -29.31 -10.61 5.49
N LEU A 244 -28.68 -11.33 6.39
CA LEU A 244 -27.73 -12.40 6.09
C LEU A 244 -28.44 -13.74 6.21
N VAL A 245 -28.49 -14.50 5.12
CA VAL A 245 -29.09 -15.84 5.08
C VAL A 245 -28.02 -16.87 4.84
N GLY A 246 -28.02 -17.96 5.58
CA GLY A 246 -27.12 -19.07 5.34
C GLY A 246 -27.83 -20.32 4.77
N SER A 247 -27.08 -21.16 4.05
CA SER A 247 -27.55 -22.50 3.66
C SER A 247 -27.84 -23.37 4.90
N GLY A 248 -28.72 -24.38 4.75
CA GLY A 248 -29.15 -25.21 5.86
C GLY A 248 -28.05 -26.03 6.57
N GLY A 249 -26.85 -26.09 6.02
CA GLY A 249 -25.72 -26.85 6.60
C GLY A 249 -25.89 -28.38 6.56
N PRO A 250 -24.85 -29.13 6.93
CA PRO A 250 -24.82 -30.60 6.90
C PRO A 250 -25.65 -31.23 8.04
N THR A 251 -26.09 -30.48 9.02
CA THR A 251 -26.93 -30.95 10.14
C THR A 251 -28.39 -30.72 9.85
N ALA A 252 -29.25 -31.70 10.23
CA ALA A 252 -30.70 -31.69 9.98
C ALA A 252 -31.46 -30.47 10.56
N GLY A 253 -30.78 -29.62 11.37
CA GLY A 253 -31.35 -28.40 12.00
C GLY A 253 -30.81 -27.09 11.48
N GLY A 254 -29.85 -27.08 10.57
CA GLY A 254 -29.15 -25.85 10.14
C GLY A 254 -28.20 -25.29 11.21
N PRO A 255 -27.54 -24.10 10.97
CA PRO A 255 -26.68 -23.48 11.96
C PRO A 255 -27.45 -22.90 13.14
N THR A 256 -26.83 -22.87 14.32
CA THR A 256 -27.29 -22.09 15.47
C THR A 256 -26.98 -20.61 15.25
N VAL A 257 -27.91 -19.72 15.61
CA VAL A 257 -27.67 -18.27 15.52
C VAL A 257 -27.30 -17.74 16.91
N LEU A 258 -26.15 -17.06 17.00
CA LEU A 258 -25.61 -16.54 18.27
C LEU A 258 -25.57 -15.00 18.21
N PHE A 259 -25.80 -14.35 19.37
CA PHE A 259 -25.82 -12.90 19.48
C PHE A 259 -25.02 -12.40 20.68
N CYS A 260 -24.34 -11.28 20.52
CA CYS A 260 -23.75 -10.48 21.58
C CYS A 260 -23.72 -9.00 21.15
N GLU A 261 -23.10 -8.15 21.96
CA GLU A 261 -22.94 -6.75 21.65
C GLU A 261 -21.51 -6.48 21.16
N ASN A 262 -21.33 -5.65 20.14
CA ASN A 262 -20.01 -5.09 19.79
C ASN A 262 -19.65 -3.95 20.77
N GLU A 263 -19.51 -4.31 22.03
CA GLU A 263 -19.15 -3.43 23.17
C GLU A 263 -17.92 -3.97 23.86
N THR A 264 -17.06 -3.07 24.33
CA THR A 264 -15.83 -3.44 25.04
C THR A 264 -16.15 -4.20 26.34
N ASN A 265 -15.49 -5.33 26.56
CA ASN A 265 -15.52 -6.04 27.84
C ASN A 265 -14.60 -5.32 28.87
N THR A 266 -15.11 -4.24 29.44
CA THR A 266 -14.37 -3.42 30.43
C THR A 266 -14.01 -4.19 31.70
N THR A 267 -14.82 -5.19 32.06
CA THR A 267 -14.51 -6.04 33.21
C THR A 267 -13.26 -6.88 32.97
N ARG A 268 -13.13 -7.46 31.76
CA ARG A 268 -11.95 -8.25 31.43
C ARG A 268 -10.69 -7.39 31.26
N LEU A 269 -10.81 -6.25 30.61
CA LEU A 269 -9.65 -5.44 30.21
C LEU A 269 -9.18 -4.49 31.31
N TYR A 270 -10.11 -3.93 32.09
CA TYR A 270 -9.82 -2.83 33.01
C TYR A 270 -10.29 -3.08 34.47
N GLY A 271 -11.00 -4.18 34.71
CA GLY A 271 -11.60 -4.48 36.03
C GLY A 271 -12.83 -3.62 36.37
N GLU A 272 -13.34 -2.86 35.40
CA GLU A 272 -14.48 -1.96 35.57
C GLU A 272 -15.80 -2.65 35.19
N PRO A 273 -16.97 -2.23 35.74
CA PRO A 273 -18.24 -2.78 35.35
C PRO A 273 -18.51 -2.64 33.84
N CYS A 274 -18.91 -3.73 33.18
CA CYS A 274 -19.23 -3.71 31.76
C CYS A 274 -20.62 -3.10 31.53
N SER A 275 -20.76 -2.33 30.42
CA SER A 275 -22.03 -1.72 30.00
C SER A 275 -23.08 -2.75 29.57
N THR A 276 -22.66 -3.93 29.17
CA THR A 276 -23.50 -5.05 28.73
C THR A 276 -23.12 -6.35 29.41
N ARG A 277 -24.09 -7.26 29.54
CA ARG A 277 -23.87 -8.62 30.01
C ARG A 277 -23.22 -9.52 28.96
N PHE A 278 -23.32 -9.14 27.66
CA PHE A 278 -22.86 -9.94 26.52
C PHE A 278 -21.93 -9.11 25.63
N PRO A 279 -20.68 -8.83 26.07
CA PRO A 279 -19.72 -7.99 25.34
C PRO A 279 -19.17 -8.70 24.10
N LYS A 280 -18.29 -7.98 23.36
CA LYS A 280 -17.74 -8.35 22.05
C LYS A 280 -17.21 -9.79 21.97
N ASP A 281 -16.56 -10.28 23.05
CA ASP A 281 -15.98 -11.62 23.16
C ASP A 281 -16.99 -12.71 23.58
N GLY A 282 -18.27 -12.36 23.74
CA GLY A 282 -19.30 -13.28 24.23
C GLY A 282 -19.51 -14.50 23.36
N ILE A 283 -19.54 -14.36 22.03
CA ILE A 283 -19.66 -15.49 21.08
C ILE A 283 -18.45 -16.42 21.22
N GLY A 284 -17.22 -15.86 21.29
CA GLY A 284 -15.99 -16.65 21.49
C GLY A 284 -16.03 -17.47 22.79
N GLY A 285 -16.40 -16.84 23.91
CA GLY A 285 -16.54 -17.51 25.18
C GLY A 285 -17.57 -18.66 25.18
N HIS A 286 -18.67 -18.45 24.44
CA HIS A 286 -19.69 -19.49 24.31
C HIS A 286 -19.22 -20.67 23.45
N VAL A 287 -18.63 -20.40 22.29
CA VAL A 287 -18.21 -21.45 21.34
C VAL A 287 -17.05 -22.27 21.88
N VAL A 288 -16.04 -21.62 22.45
CA VAL A 288 -14.80 -22.28 22.91
C VAL A 288 -14.98 -22.93 24.29
N SER A 289 -15.67 -22.26 25.21
CA SER A 289 -15.74 -22.69 26.63
C SER A 289 -17.13 -23.09 27.10
N GLY A 290 -18.17 -22.98 26.25
CA GLY A 290 -19.57 -23.28 26.62
C GLY A 290 -20.15 -22.33 27.67
N THR A 291 -19.55 -21.14 27.87
CA THR A 291 -20.02 -20.16 28.85
C THR A 291 -21.31 -19.47 28.39
N PRO A 292 -22.22 -19.05 29.33
CA PRO A 292 -23.49 -18.41 29.00
C PRO A 292 -23.26 -16.90 28.67
N THR A 293 -22.43 -16.61 27.68
CA THR A 293 -21.97 -15.24 27.30
C THR A 293 -22.64 -14.73 26.02
N VAL A 294 -23.55 -15.48 25.45
CA VAL A 294 -24.42 -15.03 24.34
C VAL A 294 -25.79 -14.60 24.82
N ASN A 295 -26.42 -13.66 24.13
CA ASN A 295 -27.73 -13.13 24.51
C ASN A 295 -28.85 -14.13 24.21
N PRO A 296 -29.59 -14.65 25.22
CA PRO A 296 -30.67 -15.61 25.05
C PRO A 296 -31.90 -14.99 24.36
N ASP A 297 -32.02 -13.64 24.32
CA ASP A 297 -33.13 -12.96 23.65
C ASP A 297 -32.90 -12.86 22.13
N GLU A 298 -31.83 -13.49 21.63
CA GLU A 298 -31.46 -13.55 20.21
C GLU A 298 -31.39 -12.16 19.53
N ARG A 299 -30.79 -11.18 20.22
CA ARG A 299 -30.59 -9.79 19.78
C ARG A 299 -29.24 -9.25 20.22
N GLY A 300 -28.76 -8.23 19.48
CA GLY A 300 -27.52 -7.52 19.83
C GLY A 300 -27.04 -6.61 18.70
N THR A 301 -25.75 -6.30 18.71
CA THR A 301 -25.06 -5.55 17.65
C THR A 301 -23.97 -6.37 16.95
N LYS A 302 -23.78 -7.63 17.38
CA LYS A 302 -22.93 -8.65 16.74
C LYS A 302 -23.66 -10.00 16.77
N ALA A 303 -23.66 -10.70 15.63
CA ALA A 303 -24.31 -12.01 15.50
C ALA A 303 -23.50 -12.93 14.59
N ALA A 304 -23.65 -14.25 14.76
CA ALA A 304 -23.02 -15.26 13.94
C ALA A 304 -23.91 -16.45 13.64
N LEU A 305 -23.75 -17.04 12.46
CA LEU A 305 -24.32 -18.34 12.07
C LEU A 305 -23.29 -19.43 12.40
N TRP A 306 -23.54 -20.23 13.43
CA TRP A 306 -22.59 -21.24 13.91
C TRP A 306 -22.82 -22.60 13.26
N TYR A 307 -21.95 -22.94 12.29
CA TYR A 307 -21.87 -24.26 11.64
C TYR A 307 -20.83 -25.13 12.34
N GLN A 308 -21.13 -26.41 12.54
CA GLN A 308 -20.24 -27.42 13.08
C GLN A 308 -19.98 -28.47 12.00
N LEU A 309 -18.76 -28.55 11.50
CA LEU A 309 -18.36 -29.45 10.42
C LEU A 309 -17.48 -30.57 10.99
N ALA A 310 -17.71 -31.78 10.52
CA ALA A 310 -16.77 -32.89 10.65
C ALA A 310 -16.33 -33.29 9.24
N LEU A 311 -15.03 -33.23 8.98
CA LEU A 311 -14.45 -33.43 7.65
C LEU A 311 -13.44 -34.58 7.69
N GLY A 312 -13.65 -35.58 6.84
CA GLY A 312 -12.65 -36.61 6.57
C GLY A 312 -11.45 -36.05 5.81
N PRO A 313 -10.35 -36.83 5.70
CA PRO A 313 -9.19 -36.44 4.90
C PRO A 313 -9.54 -36.12 3.46
N GLY A 314 -9.11 -34.97 2.98
CA GLY A 314 -9.42 -34.49 1.61
C GLY A 314 -10.88 -34.10 1.38
N GLU A 315 -11.74 -34.20 2.38
CA GLU A 315 -13.14 -33.86 2.24
C GLU A 315 -13.34 -32.34 2.17
N GLN A 316 -14.22 -31.90 1.27
CA GLN A 316 -14.63 -30.50 1.12
C GLN A 316 -16.09 -30.32 1.54
N ARG A 317 -16.36 -29.22 2.22
CA ARG A 317 -17.73 -28.73 2.50
C ARG A 317 -17.86 -27.31 1.97
N VAL A 318 -19.08 -27.02 1.49
CA VAL A 318 -19.45 -25.70 0.97
C VAL A 318 -20.57 -25.12 1.83
N ILE A 319 -20.42 -23.85 2.21
CA ILE A 319 -21.44 -23.05 2.87
C ILE A 319 -21.76 -21.88 1.96
N ASP A 320 -22.99 -21.76 1.53
CA ASP A 320 -23.49 -20.66 0.72
C ASP A 320 -24.24 -19.68 1.61
N LEU A 321 -23.99 -18.37 1.42
CA LEU A 321 -24.56 -17.27 2.18
C LEU A 321 -25.01 -16.18 1.22
N ARG A 322 -26.06 -15.43 1.58
CA ARG A 322 -26.47 -14.23 0.83
C ARG A 322 -26.75 -13.09 1.77
N TYR A 323 -26.08 -11.94 1.53
CA TYR A 323 -26.33 -10.68 2.22
C TYR A 323 -27.08 -9.74 1.28
N SER A 324 -28.27 -9.29 1.70
CA SER A 324 -29.14 -8.52 0.79
C SER A 324 -30.15 -7.65 1.55
N PRO A 325 -30.78 -6.64 0.89
CA PRO A 325 -31.95 -5.97 1.42
C PRO A 325 -33.09 -6.96 1.72
N THR A 326 -33.86 -6.69 2.76
CA THR A 326 -35.02 -7.53 3.11
C THR A 326 -36.11 -7.42 2.04
N GLY A 327 -36.58 -8.54 1.56
CA GLY A 327 -37.73 -8.59 0.64
C GLY A 327 -37.44 -9.11 -0.76
N LEU A 328 -36.20 -9.61 -1.03
CA LEU A 328 -35.98 -10.37 -2.27
C LEU A 328 -36.81 -11.66 -2.24
N PRO A 329 -37.72 -11.87 -3.20
CA PRO A 329 -38.50 -13.10 -3.29
C PRO A 329 -37.60 -14.20 -3.81
N THR A 330 -37.23 -15.13 -2.94
CA THR A 330 -36.22 -16.13 -3.22
C THR A 330 -36.78 -17.47 -3.75
N GLU A 331 -38.06 -17.75 -3.55
CA GLU A 331 -38.72 -18.98 -4.06
C GLU A 331 -40.23 -18.81 -4.22
N ALA A 332 -40.86 -19.77 -4.90
CA ALA A 332 -42.33 -19.83 -5.02
C ALA A 332 -42.98 -19.95 -3.63
N PRO A 333 -44.16 -19.37 -3.40
CA PRO A 333 -44.89 -19.50 -2.13
C PRO A 333 -45.10 -20.96 -1.79
N THR A 334 -44.85 -21.34 -0.53
CA THR A 334 -45.27 -22.67 -0.01
C THR A 334 -46.78 -22.76 0.06
N GLU A 335 -47.36 -23.98 0.20
CA GLU A 335 -48.78 -24.20 0.37
C GLU A 335 -49.39 -23.41 1.55
N ALA A 336 -48.57 -22.93 2.49
CA ALA A 336 -49.01 -22.09 3.60
C ALA A 336 -48.93 -20.55 3.30
N GLY A 337 -48.62 -20.14 2.04
CA GLY A 337 -48.64 -18.74 1.62
C GLY A 337 -47.46 -17.91 2.12
N ARG A 338 -46.51 -18.50 2.86
CA ARG A 338 -45.24 -17.87 3.26
C ARG A 338 -44.16 -18.20 2.23
N ARG A 339 -43.38 -17.19 1.85
CA ARG A 339 -42.16 -17.38 1.04
C ARG A 339 -41.00 -17.62 1.99
N PRO A 340 -40.30 -18.77 1.89
CA PRO A 340 -39.08 -18.96 2.70
C PRO A 340 -38.02 -17.93 2.27
N VAL A 341 -37.34 -17.37 3.25
CA VAL A 341 -36.15 -16.56 3.03
C VAL A 341 -35.03 -17.54 2.67
N GLY A 342 -34.55 -17.50 1.44
CA GLY A 342 -33.51 -18.40 0.91
C GLY A 342 -32.44 -17.69 0.16
N LEU A 343 -31.50 -18.46 -0.39
CA LEU A 343 -30.32 -17.93 -1.13
C LEU A 343 -30.70 -17.42 -2.54
N GLY A 344 -31.89 -17.73 -3.03
CA GLY A 344 -32.28 -17.43 -4.42
C GLY A 344 -31.89 -18.54 -5.42
N ALA A 345 -32.72 -18.76 -6.42
CA ALA A 345 -32.47 -19.76 -7.47
C ALA A 345 -31.27 -19.36 -8.37
N ASP A 346 -30.94 -18.07 -8.42
CA ASP A 346 -29.92 -17.47 -9.24
C ASP A 346 -28.48 -17.51 -8.61
N PHE A 347 -28.37 -17.98 -7.37
CA PHE A 347 -27.13 -17.92 -6.60
C PHE A 347 -25.87 -18.43 -7.34
N SER A 348 -25.98 -19.66 -7.89
CA SER A 348 -24.82 -20.26 -8.60
C SER A 348 -24.58 -19.60 -9.97
N GLU A 349 -25.61 -19.07 -10.62
CA GLU A 349 -25.50 -18.35 -11.89
C GLU A 349 -24.79 -17.01 -11.67
N VAL A 350 -25.09 -16.29 -10.57
CA VAL A 350 -24.43 -15.04 -10.20
C VAL A 350 -22.94 -15.26 -9.97
N LEU A 351 -22.55 -16.28 -9.19
CA LEU A 351 -21.13 -16.61 -8.96
C LEU A 351 -20.40 -16.91 -10.28
N ALA A 352 -21.00 -17.73 -11.13
CA ALA A 352 -20.39 -18.10 -12.42
C ALA A 352 -20.27 -16.89 -13.36
N ALA A 353 -21.30 -16.05 -13.43
CA ALA A 353 -21.32 -14.85 -14.26
C ALA A 353 -20.25 -13.84 -13.81
N ARG A 354 -20.16 -13.52 -12.51
CA ARG A 354 -19.18 -12.55 -12.00
C ARG A 354 -17.75 -13.03 -12.19
N ARG A 355 -17.47 -14.33 -12.05
CA ARG A 355 -16.16 -14.90 -12.35
C ARG A 355 -15.80 -14.72 -13.84
N ALA A 356 -16.72 -15.07 -14.74
CA ALA A 356 -16.50 -14.94 -16.19
C ALA A 356 -16.32 -13.46 -16.60
N GLU A 357 -17.05 -12.53 -15.99
CA GLU A 357 -16.89 -11.09 -16.22
C GLU A 357 -15.57 -10.56 -15.70
N ALA A 358 -15.04 -11.06 -14.57
CA ALA A 358 -13.71 -10.75 -14.08
C ALA A 358 -12.64 -11.22 -15.08
N ASP A 359 -12.76 -12.44 -15.61
CA ASP A 359 -11.86 -12.94 -16.65
C ASP A 359 -11.92 -12.07 -17.92
N GLN A 360 -13.12 -11.66 -18.34
CA GLN A 360 -13.32 -10.74 -19.48
C GLN A 360 -12.70 -9.37 -19.24
N PHE A 361 -12.80 -8.83 -18.03
CA PHE A 361 -12.19 -7.54 -17.65
C PHE A 361 -10.67 -7.56 -17.75
N TYR A 362 -10.04 -8.61 -17.22
CA TYR A 362 -8.58 -8.71 -17.21
C TYR A 362 -7.97 -9.12 -18.55
N ALA A 363 -8.71 -9.81 -19.42
CA ALA A 363 -8.19 -10.31 -20.70
C ALA A 363 -7.48 -9.26 -21.57
N PRO A 364 -7.99 -8.04 -21.78
CA PRO A 364 -7.28 -7.03 -22.56
C PRO A 364 -6.05 -6.44 -21.87
N LEU A 365 -5.94 -6.54 -20.53
CA LEU A 365 -4.81 -5.99 -19.76
C LEU A 365 -3.61 -6.94 -19.74
N ILE A 366 -3.87 -8.23 -19.53
CA ILE A 366 -2.82 -9.24 -19.26
C ILE A 366 -2.84 -10.41 -20.25
N GLY A 367 -3.80 -10.49 -21.18
CA GLY A 367 -3.92 -11.61 -22.11
C GLY A 367 -2.79 -11.73 -23.13
N GLY A 368 -1.92 -10.71 -23.27
CA GLY A 368 -0.71 -10.76 -24.07
C GLY A 368 0.53 -11.29 -23.33
N LEU A 369 0.42 -11.54 -22.02
CA LEU A 369 1.50 -12.05 -21.19
C LEU A 369 1.52 -13.60 -21.23
N GLU A 370 2.69 -14.17 -20.97
CA GLU A 370 2.80 -15.60 -20.65
C GLU A 370 1.93 -15.95 -19.43
N PRO A 371 1.36 -17.15 -19.34
CA PRO A 371 0.36 -17.50 -18.31
C PRO A 371 0.83 -17.22 -16.87
N GLU A 372 2.10 -17.51 -16.56
CA GLU A 372 2.65 -17.26 -15.23
C GLU A 372 2.74 -15.74 -14.93
N ARG A 373 3.25 -14.96 -15.87
CA ARG A 373 3.32 -13.48 -15.78
C ARG A 373 1.94 -12.84 -15.68
N ALA A 374 0.96 -13.36 -16.42
CA ALA A 374 -0.43 -12.94 -16.32
C ALA A 374 -1.02 -13.21 -14.92
N ASN A 375 -0.72 -14.38 -14.34
CA ASN A 375 -1.14 -14.71 -12.97
C ASN A 375 -0.51 -13.75 -11.94
N ILE A 376 0.79 -13.45 -12.06
CA ILE A 376 1.48 -12.50 -11.16
C ILE A 376 0.79 -11.12 -11.22
N ALA A 377 0.55 -10.59 -12.44
CA ALA A 377 -0.09 -9.29 -12.61
C ALA A 377 -1.52 -9.28 -12.03
N ARG A 378 -2.32 -10.34 -12.29
CA ARG A 378 -3.68 -10.43 -11.75
C ARG A 378 -3.70 -10.48 -10.22
N ARG A 379 -2.77 -11.24 -9.60
CA ARG A 379 -2.63 -11.31 -8.13
C ARG A 379 -2.21 -9.97 -7.54
N ALA A 380 -1.28 -9.25 -8.17
CA ALA A 380 -0.89 -7.92 -7.74
C ALA A 380 -2.09 -6.94 -7.77
N PHE A 381 -2.87 -6.91 -8.86
CA PHE A 381 -4.10 -6.11 -8.92
C PHE A 381 -5.12 -6.54 -7.86
N ALA A 382 -5.29 -7.84 -7.65
CA ALA A 382 -6.21 -8.35 -6.63
C ALA A 382 -5.84 -7.84 -5.24
N GLY A 383 -4.57 -7.95 -4.84
CA GLY A 383 -4.08 -7.43 -3.58
C GLY A 383 -4.31 -5.93 -3.43
N MET A 384 -3.98 -5.14 -4.45
CA MET A 384 -4.22 -3.68 -4.47
C MET A 384 -5.71 -3.33 -4.29
N LEU A 385 -6.61 -4.08 -4.92
CA LEU A 385 -8.05 -3.85 -4.80
C LEU A 385 -8.61 -4.32 -3.45
N TRP A 386 -8.05 -5.38 -2.84
CA TRP A 386 -8.38 -5.83 -1.50
C TRP A 386 -7.83 -4.89 -0.41
N SER A 387 -6.73 -4.18 -0.66
CA SER A 387 -6.08 -3.28 0.31
C SER A 387 -6.78 -1.91 0.44
N LYS A 388 -7.93 -1.70 -0.23
CA LYS A 388 -8.80 -0.55 0.06
C LYS A 388 -9.42 -0.70 1.44
N GLN A 389 -9.38 0.37 2.24
CA GLN A 389 -9.89 0.34 3.61
C GLN A 389 -10.51 1.68 4.00
N LEU A 390 -11.54 1.64 4.84
CA LEU A 390 -12.03 2.85 5.49
C LEU A 390 -10.94 3.37 6.43
N TYR A 391 -10.57 4.64 6.22
CA TYR A 391 -9.69 5.39 7.11
C TYR A 391 -10.49 6.49 7.81
N HIS A 392 -10.64 6.38 9.13
CA HIS A 392 -11.32 7.35 9.96
C HIS A 392 -10.37 7.87 11.04
N TYR A 393 -10.09 9.17 11.03
CA TYR A 393 -9.26 9.84 12.03
C TYR A 393 -9.76 11.25 12.30
N ASP A 394 -10.23 11.50 13.51
CA ASP A 394 -10.64 12.81 14.05
C ASP A 394 -9.72 13.12 15.22
N VAL A 395 -8.77 14.05 15.02
CA VAL A 395 -7.73 14.39 16.02
C VAL A 395 -8.34 14.86 17.33
N ARG A 396 -9.42 15.68 17.31
CA ARG A 396 -10.07 16.14 18.55
C ARG A 396 -10.65 15.01 19.36
N ARG A 397 -11.25 14.02 18.69
CA ARG A 397 -11.84 12.85 19.33
C ARG A 397 -10.76 11.95 19.86
N TRP A 398 -9.74 11.72 19.08
CA TRP A 398 -8.57 10.93 19.46
C TRP A 398 -7.88 11.51 20.71
N LEU A 399 -7.68 12.84 20.79
CA LEU A 399 -7.10 13.51 21.97
C LEU A 399 -7.93 13.29 23.25
N ARG A 400 -9.26 13.14 23.11
CA ARG A 400 -10.17 12.85 24.26
C ARG A 400 -10.17 11.39 24.69
N GLY A 401 -9.73 10.49 23.81
CA GLY A 401 -9.70 9.03 24.03
C GLY A 401 -11.03 8.32 23.86
N ASP A 402 -10.99 7.03 24.06
CA ASP A 402 -12.15 6.15 23.94
C ASP A 402 -13.03 6.25 25.19
N PRO A 403 -14.37 6.49 25.07
CA PRO A 403 -15.28 6.58 26.21
C PRO A 403 -15.32 5.31 27.08
N ALA A 404 -14.99 4.14 26.53
CA ALA A 404 -14.95 2.87 27.28
C ALA A 404 -13.52 2.49 27.72
N GLY A 405 -12.54 3.34 27.48
CA GLY A 405 -11.13 3.13 27.83
C GLY A 405 -10.68 3.99 29.03
N PRO A 406 -9.43 3.81 29.46
CA PRO A 406 -8.79 4.71 30.41
C PRO A 406 -8.73 6.14 29.86
N THR A 407 -8.75 7.13 30.75
CA THR A 407 -8.50 8.51 30.36
C THR A 407 -7.10 8.66 29.80
N PRO A 408 -6.91 9.25 28.60
CA PRO A 408 -5.58 9.46 28.03
C PRO A 408 -4.69 10.32 28.94
N PRO A 409 -3.36 10.13 28.90
CA PRO A 409 -2.43 10.96 29.64
C PRO A 409 -2.49 12.43 29.15
N ALA A 410 -2.23 13.37 30.07
CA ALA A 410 -2.32 14.82 29.75
C ALA A 410 -1.33 15.24 28.66
N GLU A 411 -0.21 14.58 28.58
CA GLU A 411 0.89 14.80 27.60
C GLU A 411 0.43 14.62 26.16
N ARG A 412 -0.62 13.81 25.91
CA ARG A 412 -1.20 13.63 24.59
C ARG A 412 -1.65 14.96 23.94
N TRP A 413 -2.12 15.91 24.75
CA TRP A 413 -2.55 17.22 24.27
C TRP A 413 -1.41 18.10 23.73
N SER A 414 -0.17 17.77 24.02
CA SER A 414 1.05 18.43 23.52
C SER A 414 1.91 17.53 22.63
N GLY A 415 1.44 16.31 22.34
CA GLY A 415 2.11 15.34 21.47
C GLY A 415 1.83 15.54 19.98
N ARG A 416 1.93 14.47 19.21
CA ARG A 416 1.72 14.45 17.75
C ARG A 416 0.34 15.00 17.37
N ASN A 417 0.27 15.74 16.27
CA ASN A 417 -0.93 16.36 15.72
C ASN A 417 -1.70 17.32 16.66
N ALA A 418 -1.21 17.57 17.87
CA ALA A 418 -1.84 18.48 18.82
C ALA A 418 -1.93 19.94 18.27
N THR A 419 -1.03 20.32 17.39
CA THR A 419 -1.01 21.63 16.70
C THR A 419 -2.01 21.70 15.55
N TRP A 420 -2.47 20.55 15.02
CA TRP A 420 -3.42 20.46 13.91
C TRP A 420 -4.71 19.73 14.34
N GLN A 421 -5.47 20.28 15.31
CA GLN A 421 -6.67 19.66 15.86
C GLN A 421 -7.88 19.65 14.90
N HIS A 422 -7.73 20.19 13.70
CA HIS A 422 -8.78 20.21 12.68
C HIS A 422 -8.65 19.07 11.65
N LEU A 423 -7.61 18.23 11.76
CA LEU A 423 -7.47 17.06 10.90
C LEU A 423 -8.61 16.07 11.20
N GLU A 424 -9.43 15.82 10.18
CA GLU A 424 -10.56 14.91 10.24
C GLU A 424 -10.69 14.17 8.91
N ASN A 425 -10.37 12.88 8.91
CA ASN A 425 -10.38 12.02 7.74
C ASN A 425 -11.53 11.02 7.86
N PHE A 426 -12.22 10.78 6.75
CA PHE A 426 -13.24 9.74 6.65
C PHE A 426 -13.40 9.34 5.18
N ASP A 427 -12.47 8.51 4.69
CA ASP A 427 -12.39 8.17 3.28
C ASP A 427 -11.99 6.70 3.09
N ILE A 428 -12.28 6.13 1.92
CA ILE A 428 -11.72 4.85 1.50
C ILE A 428 -10.36 5.12 0.83
N ILE A 429 -9.31 4.54 1.40
CA ILE A 429 -7.92 4.74 0.94
C ILE A 429 -7.31 3.37 0.58
N SER A 430 -6.45 3.36 -0.43
CA SER A 430 -5.56 2.23 -0.71
C SER A 430 -4.43 2.22 0.33
N MET A 431 -4.42 1.20 1.19
CA MET A 431 -3.43 1.05 2.24
C MET A 431 -2.17 0.35 1.73
N PRO A 432 -1.00 0.61 2.35
CA PRO A 432 0.21 -0.16 2.07
C PRO A 432 0.00 -1.65 2.31
N ASP A 433 -0.63 -2.00 3.42
CA ASP A 433 -0.96 -3.34 3.87
C ASP A 433 -2.21 -3.31 4.75
N LYS A 434 -2.88 -4.45 4.97
CA LYS A 434 -4.10 -4.52 5.80
C LYS A 434 -3.84 -5.03 7.22
N TRP A 435 -2.62 -5.40 7.54
CA TRP A 435 -2.26 -5.94 8.85
C TRP A 435 -1.18 -5.12 9.55
N GLU A 436 -0.02 -4.89 8.89
CA GLU A 436 1.12 -4.19 9.49
C GLU A 436 0.99 -2.68 9.36
N TYR A 437 0.63 -2.20 8.17
CA TYR A 437 0.48 -0.78 7.83
C TYR A 437 -0.92 -0.41 7.31
N PRO A 438 -2.02 -0.74 8.04
CA PRO A 438 -3.38 -0.42 7.62
C PRO A 438 -3.73 1.04 7.92
N TRP A 439 -2.87 1.97 7.52
CA TRP A 439 -3.00 3.40 7.74
C TRP A 439 -2.63 4.24 6.53
N TYR A 440 -2.89 5.54 6.62
CA TYR A 440 -2.50 6.52 5.61
C TYR A 440 -0.97 6.63 5.50
N ALA A 441 -0.44 6.49 4.28
CA ALA A 441 0.97 6.68 3.95
C ALA A 441 1.09 7.45 2.63
N SER A 442 1.68 8.67 2.65
CA SER A 442 1.52 9.62 1.56
C SER A 442 2.29 9.25 0.28
N TRP A 443 3.55 8.83 0.38
CA TRP A 443 4.30 8.48 -0.81
C TRP A 443 3.98 7.09 -1.34
N ASP A 444 3.66 6.13 -0.48
CA ASP A 444 3.16 4.80 -0.85
C ASP A 444 1.94 4.91 -1.75
N LEU A 445 0.96 5.72 -1.36
CA LEU A 445 -0.27 5.91 -2.10
C LEU A 445 -0.03 6.44 -3.53
N CYS A 446 1.04 7.20 -3.76
CA CYS A 446 1.42 7.64 -5.10
C CYS A 446 1.80 6.45 -6.00
N PHE A 447 2.60 5.52 -5.50
CA PHE A 447 2.95 4.29 -6.23
C PHE A 447 1.74 3.38 -6.43
N HIS A 448 0.86 3.29 -5.42
CA HIS A 448 -0.40 2.56 -5.56
C HIS A 448 -1.25 3.12 -6.71
N CYS A 449 -1.34 4.44 -6.84
CA CYS A 449 -2.10 5.10 -7.90
C CYS A 449 -1.56 4.77 -9.29
N MET A 450 -0.24 4.64 -9.45
CA MET A 450 0.37 4.24 -10.73
C MET A 450 -0.08 2.83 -11.16
N VAL A 451 -0.26 1.92 -10.21
CA VAL A 451 -0.77 0.55 -10.48
C VAL A 451 -2.28 0.56 -10.67
N LEU A 452 -3.02 1.21 -9.78
CA LEU A 452 -4.49 1.27 -9.81
C LEU A 452 -5.03 1.91 -11.08
N ALA A 453 -4.27 2.83 -11.71
CA ALA A 453 -4.66 3.48 -12.96
C ALA A 453 -4.90 2.50 -14.12
N HIS A 454 -4.29 1.32 -14.11
CA HIS A 454 -4.54 0.28 -15.12
C HIS A 454 -5.95 -0.33 -15.03
N VAL A 455 -6.52 -0.38 -13.84
CA VAL A 455 -7.80 -1.07 -13.55
C VAL A 455 -8.92 -0.10 -13.18
N ASP A 456 -8.60 1.01 -12.50
CA ASP A 456 -9.54 2.05 -12.08
C ASP A 456 -8.87 3.43 -12.06
N PRO A 457 -8.69 4.09 -13.23
CA PRO A 457 -8.04 5.40 -13.31
C PRO A 457 -8.80 6.49 -12.56
N VAL A 458 -10.11 6.37 -12.42
CA VAL A 458 -10.92 7.33 -11.64
C VAL A 458 -10.54 7.27 -10.16
N LEU A 459 -10.43 6.07 -9.59
CA LEU A 459 -9.96 5.90 -8.21
C LEU A 459 -8.55 6.46 -8.03
N ALA A 460 -7.62 6.14 -8.93
CA ALA A 460 -6.24 6.62 -8.84
C ALA A 460 -6.17 8.16 -8.80
N LYS A 461 -6.92 8.83 -9.68
CA LYS A 461 -7.03 10.29 -9.69
C LYS A 461 -7.65 10.86 -8.41
N GLU A 462 -8.75 10.24 -7.94
CA GLU A 462 -9.42 10.63 -6.70
C GLU A 462 -8.50 10.52 -5.48
N GLN A 463 -7.70 9.44 -5.39
CA GLN A 463 -6.73 9.24 -4.31
C GLN A 463 -5.62 10.31 -4.33
N LEU A 464 -5.04 10.64 -5.49
CA LEU A 464 -4.03 11.69 -5.60
C LEU A 464 -4.58 13.07 -5.21
N ILE A 465 -5.81 13.40 -5.62
CA ILE A 465 -6.47 14.63 -5.21
C ILE A 465 -6.78 14.62 -3.71
N LEU A 466 -7.17 13.45 -3.17
CA LEU A 466 -7.50 13.28 -1.76
C LEU A 466 -6.31 13.64 -0.86
N LEU A 467 -5.09 13.19 -1.21
CA LEU A 467 -3.86 13.53 -0.48
C LEU A 467 -3.68 15.05 -0.28
N CYS A 468 -4.13 15.84 -1.24
CA CYS A 468 -3.98 17.30 -1.24
C CYS A 468 -5.25 18.04 -0.77
N ARG A 469 -6.22 17.34 -0.14
CA ARG A 469 -7.40 17.96 0.46
C ARG A 469 -7.06 18.64 1.78
N GLU A 470 -7.88 19.61 2.14
CA GLU A 470 -7.76 20.45 3.35
C GLU A 470 -7.84 19.65 4.66
N TRP A 471 -8.30 18.40 4.61
CA TRP A 471 -8.35 17.47 5.75
C TRP A 471 -7.28 16.38 5.72
N TYR A 472 -6.31 16.49 4.79
CA TYR A 472 -5.07 15.72 4.75
C TYR A 472 -3.85 16.62 4.72
N MET A 473 -3.88 17.75 4.03
CA MET A 473 -2.79 18.70 3.89
C MET A 473 -2.92 19.83 4.92
N HIS A 474 -1.84 20.08 5.67
CA HIS A 474 -1.77 21.23 6.56
C HIS A 474 -1.91 22.55 5.79
N PRO A 475 -2.49 23.63 6.38
CA PRO A 475 -2.65 24.94 5.69
C PRO A 475 -1.36 25.57 5.19
N ASN A 476 -0.18 25.20 5.75
CA ASN A 476 1.12 25.66 5.24
C ASN A 476 1.57 24.91 3.97
N GLY A 477 0.79 23.91 3.51
CA GLY A 477 1.11 23.09 2.34
C GLY A 477 1.81 21.77 2.63
N GLN A 478 2.13 21.49 3.88
CA GLN A 478 2.76 20.22 4.26
C GLN A 478 1.76 19.05 4.16
N LEU A 479 2.19 17.96 3.55
CA LEU A 479 1.53 16.66 3.62
C LEU A 479 2.15 15.86 4.78
N PRO A 480 1.35 15.24 5.65
CA PRO A 480 1.91 14.34 6.66
C PRO A 480 2.53 13.12 5.97
N ALA A 481 3.63 12.61 6.51
CA ALA A 481 4.25 11.40 5.99
C ALA A 481 3.31 10.18 6.16
N TYR A 482 2.73 10.05 7.33
CA TYR A 482 1.72 9.06 7.70
C TYR A 482 0.74 9.68 8.73
N GLU A 483 -0.27 8.94 9.14
CA GLU A 483 -1.49 9.45 9.79
C GLU A 483 -1.30 10.34 11.02
N TRP A 484 -0.22 10.21 11.77
CA TRP A 484 0.02 11.00 12.99
C TRP A 484 1.31 11.82 12.97
N SER A 485 1.90 12.04 11.80
CA SER A 485 3.17 12.75 11.72
C SER A 485 3.20 13.88 10.71
N PHE A 486 3.32 15.11 11.23
CA PHE A 486 3.75 16.28 10.48
C PHE A 486 5.24 16.62 10.75
N SER A 487 5.95 15.89 11.62
CA SER A 487 7.38 16.04 11.85
C SER A 487 8.19 15.39 10.75
N ASP A 488 7.75 14.23 10.26
CA ASP A 488 8.43 13.49 9.22
C ASP A 488 8.01 13.95 7.83
N VAL A 489 8.88 13.76 6.86
CA VAL A 489 8.66 14.19 5.47
C VAL A 489 8.93 13.03 4.54
N ASN A 490 7.97 12.73 3.68
CA ASN A 490 8.13 11.79 2.57
C ASN A 490 8.49 12.53 1.27
N PRO A 491 9.17 11.86 0.33
CA PRO A 491 9.49 12.44 -0.97
C PRO A 491 8.28 12.96 -1.73
N PRO A 492 8.37 14.07 -2.49
CA PRO A 492 7.27 14.65 -3.24
C PRO A 492 7.03 13.91 -4.57
N VAL A 493 6.54 12.66 -4.52
CA VAL A 493 6.31 11.78 -5.69
C VAL A 493 4.96 12.06 -6.36
N GLN A 494 4.11 12.90 -5.77
CA GLN A 494 2.74 13.14 -6.21
C GLN A 494 2.65 13.65 -7.66
N ALA A 495 3.57 14.50 -8.09
CA ALA A 495 3.58 15.03 -9.45
C ALA A 495 3.95 13.96 -10.49
N GLU A 496 4.96 13.13 -10.23
CA GLU A 496 5.32 11.98 -11.09
C GLU A 496 4.14 11.01 -11.21
N ALA A 497 3.49 10.69 -10.09
CA ALA A 497 2.31 9.83 -10.09
C ALA A 497 1.14 10.46 -10.88
N ALA A 498 0.93 11.77 -10.77
CA ALA A 498 -0.13 12.46 -11.51
C ALA A 498 0.10 12.40 -13.04
N ILE A 499 1.34 12.60 -13.49
CA ILE A 499 1.73 12.47 -14.90
C ILE A 499 1.46 11.03 -15.38
N LYS A 500 1.95 10.04 -14.62
CA LYS A 500 1.79 8.63 -14.99
C LYS A 500 0.31 8.22 -15.06
N VAL A 501 -0.51 8.60 -14.08
CA VAL A 501 -1.96 8.32 -14.07
C VAL A 501 -2.66 9.02 -15.23
N PHE A 502 -2.32 10.27 -15.53
CA PHE A 502 -2.85 11.00 -16.67
C PHE A 502 -2.54 10.30 -17.99
N GLN A 503 -1.30 9.85 -18.20
CA GLN A 503 -0.86 9.12 -19.38
C GLN A 503 -1.57 7.76 -19.52
N LEU A 504 -1.68 6.98 -18.44
CA LEU A 504 -2.36 5.68 -18.43
C LEU A 504 -3.86 5.80 -18.76
N ASP A 505 -4.50 6.91 -18.39
CA ASP A 505 -5.90 7.20 -18.72
C ASP A 505 -6.07 7.86 -20.10
N GLY A 506 -5.07 7.74 -20.95
CA GLY A 506 -5.11 8.20 -22.35
C GLY A 506 -4.81 9.68 -22.56
N ALA A 507 -4.23 10.36 -21.57
CA ALA A 507 -3.75 11.76 -21.63
C ALA A 507 -4.81 12.79 -22.11
N THR A 508 -6.07 12.63 -21.67
CA THR A 508 -7.20 13.48 -22.10
C THR A 508 -7.90 14.24 -20.99
N ASP A 509 -7.70 13.85 -19.72
CA ASP A 509 -8.36 14.47 -18.57
C ASP A 509 -7.54 15.67 -18.03
N PHE A 510 -7.58 16.76 -18.75
CA PHE A 510 -6.91 18.01 -18.38
C PHE A 510 -7.49 18.63 -17.10
N ASP A 511 -8.79 18.43 -16.83
CA ASP A 511 -9.41 18.94 -15.60
C ASP A 511 -8.80 18.27 -14.34
N PHE A 512 -8.49 16.99 -14.42
CA PHE A 512 -7.74 16.29 -13.35
C PHE A 512 -6.34 16.88 -13.20
N LEU A 513 -5.60 17.02 -14.32
CA LEU A 513 -4.21 17.47 -14.29
C LEU A 513 -4.10 18.91 -13.78
N GLU A 514 -4.98 19.80 -14.21
CA GLU A 514 -5.07 21.17 -13.71
C GLU A 514 -5.40 21.23 -12.22
N ARG A 515 -6.38 20.47 -11.79
CA ARG A 515 -6.82 20.42 -10.40
C ARG A 515 -5.73 19.94 -9.44
N ILE A 516 -5.02 18.86 -9.80
CA ILE A 516 -3.93 18.35 -8.97
C ILE A 516 -2.74 19.32 -8.99
N PHE A 517 -2.43 19.92 -10.13
CA PHE A 517 -1.36 20.90 -10.27
C PHE A 517 -1.54 22.10 -9.33
N HIS A 518 -2.74 22.71 -9.28
CA HIS A 518 -3.04 23.82 -8.38
C HIS A 518 -2.81 23.46 -6.89
N LYS A 519 -3.12 22.23 -6.51
CA LYS A 519 -2.88 21.77 -5.14
C LYS A 519 -1.39 21.54 -4.86
N LEU A 520 -0.68 20.97 -5.83
CA LEU A 520 0.76 20.73 -5.72
C LEU A 520 1.57 22.03 -5.69
N LEU A 521 1.09 23.14 -6.26
CA LEU A 521 1.70 24.47 -6.11
C LEU A 521 1.77 24.91 -4.63
N ILE A 522 0.77 24.57 -3.82
CA ILE A 522 0.76 24.88 -2.38
C ILE A 522 1.82 24.04 -1.67
N ASN A 523 1.87 22.76 -1.96
CA ASN A 523 2.87 21.84 -1.41
C ASN A 523 4.30 22.21 -1.84
N PHE A 524 4.49 22.57 -3.11
CA PHE A 524 5.78 23.05 -3.61
C PHE A 524 6.28 24.29 -2.85
N THR A 525 5.40 25.22 -2.52
CA THR A 525 5.78 26.39 -1.74
C THR A 525 6.27 26.02 -0.33
N TRP A 526 5.65 25.01 0.28
CA TRP A 526 6.14 24.49 1.57
C TRP A 526 7.54 23.90 1.44
N TRP A 527 7.79 23.10 0.40
CA TRP A 527 9.10 22.49 0.13
C TRP A 527 10.20 23.53 -0.12
N VAL A 528 9.94 24.54 -0.93
CA VAL A 528 10.90 25.62 -1.22
C VAL A 528 11.33 26.35 0.05
N ASN A 529 10.47 26.44 1.07
CA ASN A 529 10.81 27.04 2.36
C ASN A 529 11.66 26.15 3.28
N ARG A 530 12.04 24.95 2.85
CA ARG A 530 13.00 24.05 3.53
C ARG A 530 14.40 24.12 2.93
N GLU A 531 14.71 25.19 2.22
CA GLU A 531 16.05 25.51 1.78
C GLU A 531 17.00 25.66 2.98
N ASP A 532 18.30 25.39 2.76
CA ASP A 532 19.35 25.53 3.76
C ASP A 532 19.42 26.94 4.37
N LEU A 533 20.03 27.07 5.56
CA LEU A 533 20.08 28.33 6.32
C LEU A 533 20.80 29.45 5.58
N GLU A 534 21.65 29.13 4.61
CA GLU A 534 22.43 30.07 3.82
C GLU A 534 21.72 30.53 2.52
N GLY A 535 20.61 29.84 2.15
CA GLY A 535 19.89 30.12 0.89
C GLY A 535 20.62 29.64 -0.36
N ASN A 536 21.32 28.51 -0.28
CA ASN A 536 22.14 27.97 -1.36
C ASN A 536 21.39 27.09 -2.35
N ASN A 537 20.05 26.93 -2.20
CA ASN A 537 19.22 26.00 -2.96
C ASN A 537 19.59 24.52 -2.76
N VAL A 538 20.13 24.17 -1.60
CA VAL A 538 20.25 22.82 -1.10
C VAL A 538 19.12 22.56 -0.11
N PHE A 539 18.50 21.39 -0.13
CA PHE A 539 17.30 21.12 0.64
C PHE A 539 17.55 20.04 1.68
N GLN A 540 16.94 20.25 2.85
CA GLN A 540 16.96 19.32 3.96
C GLN A 540 15.57 18.70 4.09
N GLY A 541 15.46 17.41 3.80
CA GLY A 541 14.21 16.64 3.95
C GLY A 541 14.19 15.78 5.20
N GLY A 542 15.31 15.66 5.91
CA GLY A 542 15.44 14.77 7.06
C GLY A 542 15.27 13.31 6.66
N PHE A 543 14.27 12.66 7.23
CA PHE A 543 13.94 11.24 7.08
C PHE A 543 13.76 10.79 5.61
N LEU A 544 12.91 11.44 4.83
CA LEU A 544 12.62 11.16 3.41
C LEU A 544 12.24 9.70 3.09
N GLY A 545 11.60 9.00 4.02
CA GLY A 545 11.11 7.64 3.81
C GLY A 545 12.20 6.55 3.67
N LEU A 546 13.47 6.89 3.98
CA LEU A 546 14.62 5.98 3.88
C LEU A 546 15.17 5.64 5.28
N ASP A 547 14.38 5.01 6.11
CA ASP A 547 14.58 4.80 7.55
C ASP A 547 16.05 4.78 8.02
N ASN A 548 16.69 3.62 8.02
CA ASN A 548 18.03 3.43 8.57
C ASN A 548 19.19 3.57 7.55
N ILE A 549 18.95 4.22 6.39
CA ILE A 549 19.95 4.28 5.30
C ILE A 549 21.23 5.05 5.67
N GLY A 550 21.14 6.01 6.58
CA GLY A 550 22.25 6.82 7.05
C GLY A 550 23.00 6.22 8.23
N ALA A 551 24.14 6.84 8.59
CA ALA A 551 24.90 6.45 9.77
C ALA A 551 24.23 6.90 11.09
N PHE A 552 23.34 7.88 11.03
CA PHE A 552 22.56 8.44 12.14
C PHE A 552 21.21 8.91 11.62
N ASP A 553 20.28 9.15 12.53
CA ASP A 553 19.00 9.74 12.20
C ASP A 553 19.18 11.20 11.74
N ARG A 554 18.85 11.48 10.48
CA ARG A 554 19.04 12.78 9.84
C ARG A 554 18.14 13.88 10.41
N ASP A 555 17.04 13.52 11.10
CA ASP A 555 16.13 14.46 11.75
C ASP A 555 16.60 14.90 13.14
N THR A 556 17.45 14.11 13.80
CA THR A 556 17.85 14.32 15.20
C THR A 556 19.18 15.00 15.40
N ILE A 557 19.87 15.41 14.32
CA ILE A 557 21.13 16.17 14.45
C ILE A 557 20.85 17.49 15.17
N THR A 558 21.57 17.69 16.29
CA THR A 558 21.50 18.92 17.05
C THR A 558 22.33 20.03 16.39
N ALA A 559 21.92 21.28 16.57
CA ALA A 559 22.69 22.41 16.07
C ALA A 559 24.14 22.43 16.59
N ASP A 560 24.41 21.82 17.76
CA ASP A 560 25.76 21.69 18.34
C ASP A 560 26.64 20.65 17.60
N GLU A 561 26.03 19.75 16.83
CA GLU A 561 26.74 18.73 16.04
C GLU A 561 26.99 19.18 14.61
N GLY A 562 26.23 20.14 14.10
CA GLY A 562 26.31 20.67 12.76
C GLY A 562 24.99 20.63 11.99
N HIS A 563 25.06 20.61 10.66
CA HIS A 563 23.92 20.38 9.77
C HIS A 563 24.33 19.48 8.60
N VAL A 564 23.34 18.77 8.03
CA VAL A 564 23.57 17.90 6.87
C VAL A 564 22.97 18.55 5.63
N GLU A 565 23.78 18.72 4.59
CA GLU A 565 23.30 18.99 3.24
C GLU A 565 22.99 17.66 2.56
N GLN A 566 21.70 17.46 2.20
CA GLN A 566 21.21 16.18 1.70
C GLN A 566 21.23 16.13 0.18
N SER A 567 21.90 15.12 -0.37
CA SER A 567 21.91 14.83 -1.80
C SER A 567 20.53 14.38 -2.30
N ASP A 568 19.87 13.48 -1.55
CA ASP A 568 18.53 13.02 -1.90
C ASP A 568 17.47 14.12 -1.73
N GLY A 569 17.49 14.90 -0.64
CA GLY A 569 16.56 16.02 -0.43
C GLY A 569 16.61 17.04 -1.56
N THR A 570 17.83 17.39 -1.99
CA THR A 570 18.06 18.30 -3.11
C THR A 570 17.65 17.69 -4.46
N ALA A 571 17.94 16.40 -4.67
CA ALA A 571 17.53 15.66 -5.88
C ALA A 571 16.00 15.55 -6.00
N TRP A 572 15.30 15.29 -4.88
CA TRP A 572 13.84 15.26 -4.86
C TRP A 572 13.22 16.60 -5.23
N MET A 573 13.81 17.71 -4.77
CA MET A 573 13.34 19.03 -5.16
C MET A 573 13.58 19.33 -6.64
N ALA A 574 14.73 18.95 -7.19
CA ALA A 574 15.00 19.07 -8.63
C ALA A 574 14.01 18.22 -9.44
N MET A 575 13.75 16.98 -9.06
CA MET A 575 12.75 16.10 -9.68
C MET A 575 11.37 16.74 -9.62
N TYR A 576 10.96 17.25 -8.46
CA TYR A 576 9.66 17.90 -8.29
C TYR A 576 9.49 19.13 -9.19
N CYS A 577 10.55 19.96 -9.32
CA CYS A 577 10.55 21.07 -10.27
C CYS A 577 10.32 20.58 -11.70
N LEU A 578 11.01 19.52 -12.13
CA LEU A 578 10.87 18.98 -13.50
C LEU A 578 9.49 18.35 -13.73
N ASN A 579 8.94 17.62 -12.76
CA ASN A 579 7.60 17.07 -12.89
C ASN A 579 6.53 18.17 -12.96
N LEU A 580 6.64 19.22 -12.14
CA LEU A 580 5.72 20.36 -12.22
C LEU A 580 5.92 21.17 -13.52
N LEU A 581 7.14 21.28 -14.02
CA LEU A 581 7.42 21.83 -15.36
C LEU A 581 6.69 21.02 -16.43
N GLU A 582 6.81 19.70 -16.42
CA GLU A 582 6.15 18.80 -17.38
C GLU A 582 4.63 18.98 -17.35
N ILE A 583 4.02 19.01 -16.17
CA ILE A 583 2.58 19.29 -16.03
C ILE A 583 2.22 20.68 -16.58
N ALA A 584 2.99 21.71 -16.25
CA ALA A 584 2.74 23.08 -16.73
C ALA A 584 2.81 23.15 -18.26
N LEU A 585 3.77 22.47 -18.89
CA LEU A 585 3.92 22.40 -20.34
C LEU A 585 2.73 21.69 -21.01
N ILE A 586 2.25 20.58 -20.43
CA ILE A 586 1.05 19.86 -20.90
C ILE A 586 -0.18 20.78 -20.81
N LEU A 587 -0.36 21.49 -19.69
CA LEU A 587 -1.49 22.41 -19.50
C LEU A 587 -1.38 23.65 -20.40
N ALA A 588 -0.19 24.14 -20.69
CA ALA A 588 0.05 25.28 -21.55
C ALA A 588 -0.41 25.05 -23.01
N GLU A 589 -0.52 23.80 -23.46
CA GLU A 589 -1.14 23.48 -24.76
C GLU A 589 -2.62 23.89 -24.83
N GLN A 590 -3.31 23.95 -23.70
CA GLN A 590 -4.72 24.33 -23.59
C GLN A 590 -4.89 25.80 -23.15
N ASP A 591 -4.02 26.30 -22.27
CA ASP A 591 -4.05 27.65 -21.73
C ASP A 591 -2.63 28.23 -21.59
N PRO A 592 -2.26 29.22 -22.41
CA PRO A 592 -0.93 29.86 -22.39
C PRO A 592 -0.54 30.48 -21.05
N THR A 593 -1.48 30.67 -20.11
CA THR A 593 -1.18 31.20 -18.76
C THR A 593 -0.20 30.28 -18.01
N TYR A 594 -0.17 28.99 -18.32
CA TYR A 594 0.75 28.04 -17.72
C TYR A 594 2.21 28.16 -18.18
N GLU A 595 2.49 28.92 -19.28
CA GLU A 595 3.89 29.19 -19.70
C GLU A 595 4.68 29.96 -18.64
N ASP A 596 4.01 30.88 -17.88
CA ASP A 596 4.64 31.62 -16.78
C ASP A 596 5.05 30.69 -15.64
N LEU A 597 4.23 29.66 -15.36
CA LEU A 597 4.53 28.67 -14.33
C LEU A 597 5.64 27.71 -14.79
N ALA A 598 5.62 27.28 -16.05
CA ALA A 598 6.72 26.52 -16.64
C ALA A 598 8.06 27.28 -16.51
N THR A 599 8.06 28.58 -16.79
CA THR A 599 9.22 29.46 -16.61
C THR A 599 9.71 29.48 -15.16
N LYS A 600 8.79 29.59 -14.18
CA LYS A 600 9.16 29.52 -12.75
C LYS A 600 9.87 28.21 -12.40
N PHE A 601 9.35 27.07 -12.85
CA PHE A 601 9.92 25.77 -12.49
C PHE A 601 11.27 25.51 -13.14
N ILE A 602 11.49 25.95 -14.38
CA ILE A 602 12.81 25.80 -15.02
C ILE A 602 13.87 26.65 -14.33
N GLU A 603 13.52 27.85 -13.84
CA GLU A 603 14.44 28.69 -13.07
C GLU A 603 14.79 28.05 -11.72
N HIS A 604 13.80 27.57 -10.96
CA HIS A 604 14.07 26.86 -9.72
C HIS A 604 14.91 25.60 -9.94
N PHE A 605 14.59 24.81 -10.96
CA PHE A 605 15.40 23.66 -11.35
C PHE A 605 16.85 24.05 -11.62
N ALA A 606 17.08 25.13 -12.37
CA ALA A 606 18.42 25.59 -12.70
C ALA A 606 19.26 25.95 -11.46
N TYR A 607 18.64 26.62 -10.47
CA TYR A 607 19.32 26.97 -9.23
C TYR A 607 19.66 25.73 -8.40
N VAL A 608 18.71 24.80 -8.26
CA VAL A 608 18.93 23.53 -7.53
C VAL A 608 20.02 22.69 -8.21
N ALA A 609 19.97 22.56 -9.53
CA ALA A 609 20.94 21.77 -10.29
C ALA A 609 22.35 22.37 -10.24
N ALA A 610 22.48 23.71 -10.25
CA ALA A 610 23.75 24.37 -10.06
C ALA A 610 24.29 24.14 -8.64
N ALA A 611 23.44 24.24 -7.62
CA ALA A 611 23.84 23.93 -6.23
C ALA A 611 24.38 22.52 -6.09
N MET A 612 23.74 21.51 -6.72
CA MET A 612 24.25 20.12 -6.73
C MET A 612 25.59 19.96 -7.45
N GLN A 613 25.96 20.86 -8.32
CA GLN A 613 27.27 20.82 -8.96
C GLN A 613 28.35 21.53 -8.13
N ASP A 614 28.02 22.63 -7.46
CA ASP A 614 28.97 23.52 -6.79
C ASP A 614 29.18 23.20 -5.30
N LYS A 615 28.24 22.55 -4.65
CA LYS A 615 28.23 22.30 -3.19
C LYS A 615 28.66 20.87 -2.85
N GLU A 616 29.84 20.49 -3.04
CA GLU A 616 30.55 19.30 -2.49
C GLU A 616 29.73 17.99 -2.37
N LEU A 617 28.46 17.97 -2.84
CA LEU A 617 27.62 16.78 -2.87
C LEU A 617 28.13 15.71 -3.85
N TRP A 618 28.89 16.13 -4.87
CA TRP A 618 29.55 15.24 -5.83
C TRP A 618 31.00 15.00 -5.44
N ASP A 619 31.36 13.73 -5.21
CA ASP A 619 32.75 13.33 -5.00
C ASP A 619 33.43 12.98 -6.34
N GLU A 620 34.39 13.81 -6.78
CA GLU A 620 35.08 13.62 -8.05
C GLU A 620 35.99 12.37 -8.07
N ALA A 621 36.50 11.93 -6.91
CA ALA A 621 37.30 10.72 -6.84
C ALA A 621 36.46 9.46 -7.01
N ASP A 622 35.37 9.39 -6.29
CA ASP A 622 34.46 8.25 -6.30
C ASP A 622 33.52 8.25 -7.50
N GLY A 623 33.20 9.42 -8.07
CA GLY A 623 32.22 9.56 -9.15
C GLY A 623 30.81 9.28 -8.69
N PHE A 624 30.44 9.77 -7.50
CA PHE A 624 29.17 9.48 -6.88
C PHE A 624 28.67 10.66 -6.02
N TYR A 625 27.36 10.77 -5.78
CA TYR A 625 26.79 11.77 -4.91
C TYR A 625 26.70 11.25 -3.47
N TYR A 626 26.94 12.15 -2.49
CA TYR A 626 26.89 11.89 -1.07
C TYR A 626 26.23 13.04 -0.31
N ASP A 627 25.66 12.75 0.84
CA ASP A 627 25.33 13.76 1.85
C ASP A 627 26.62 14.35 2.44
N VAL A 628 26.56 15.58 2.91
CA VAL A 628 27.70 16.29 3.49
C VAL A 628 27.33 16.84 4.86
N LEU A 629 28.13 16.51 5.87
CA LEU A 629 28.02 17.05 7.22
C LEU A 629 28.91 18.27 7.37
N HIS A 630 28.34 19.43 7.61
CA HIS A 630 29.00 20.66 7.98
C HIS A 630 29.06 20.78 9.50
N ARG A 631 30.25 20.66 10.09
CA ARG A 631 30.45 20.77 11.53
C ARG A 631 30.57 22.24 11.95
N GLN A 632 30.31 22.54 13.22
CA GLN A 632 30.41 23.90 13.76
C GLN A 632 31.81 24.50 13.73
N ASP A 633 32.86 23.67 13.76
CA ASP A 633 34.25 24.10 13.65
C ASP A 633 34.70 24.42 12.22
N GLY A 634 33.78 24.27 11.24
CA GLY A 634 34.02 24.50 9.82
C GLY A 634 34.60 23.30 9.08
N GLU A 635 34.73 22.12 9.73
CA GLU A 635 35.07 20.88 9.03
C GLU A 635 33.86 20.40 8.16
N ILE A 636 34.17 20.06 6.91
CA ILE A 636 33.21 19.51 5.95
C ILE A 636 33.50 18.02 5.77
N VAL A 637 32.56 17.18 6.09
CA VAL A 637 32.72 15.71 6.10
C VAL A 637 31.75 15.06 5.09
N PRO A 638 32.25 14.60 3.93
CA PRO A 638 31.40 13.78 3.03
C PRO A 638 31.01 12.47 3.70
N LEU A 639 29.70 12.19 3.74
CA LEU A 639 29.14 10.94 4.28
C LEU A 639 29.15 9.88 3.17
N ARG A 640 30.32 9.26 2.92
CA ARG A 640 30.57 8.33 1.81
C ARG A 640 29.87 6.97 2.01
N VAL A 641 28.57 7.00 2.24
CA VAL A 641 27.72 5.82 2.17
C VAL A 641 27.23 5.65 0.74
N ARG A 642 27.76 4.65 0.02
CA ARG A 642 27.26 4.29 -1.31
C ARG A 642 25.89 3.66 -1.17
N SER A 643 24.85 4.48 -1.27
CA SER A 643 23.46 4.09 -1.11
C SER A 643 22.57 4.67 -2.21
N MET A 644 21.31 4.32 -2.20
CA MET A 644 20.31 4.90 -3.11
C MET A 644 20.21 6.43 -3.02
N VAL A 645 20.58 7.03 -1.89
CA VAL A 645 20.70 8.49 -1.74
C VAL A 645 21.49 9.11 -2.89
N GLY A 646 22.60 8.51 -3.27
CA GLY A 646 23.45 8.99 -4.38
C GLY A 646 22.98 8.55 -5.77
N LEU A 647 21.98 7.68 -5.89
CA LEU A 647 21.34 7.31 -7.15
C LEU A 647 20.08 8.15 -7.45
N LEU A 648 19.44 8.71 -6.42
CA LEU A 648 18.21 9.52 -6.57
C LEU A 648 18.38 10.73 -7.51
N PRO A 649 19.56 11.38 -7.62
CA PRO A 649 19.78 12.42 -8.64
C PRO A 649 19.46 12.01 -10.06
N LEU A 650 19.52 10.72 -10.42
CA LEU A 650 19.11 10.20 -11.73
C LEU A 650 17.62 10.49 -12.01
N GLY A 651 16.76 10.51 -10.99
CA GLY A 651 15.33 10.78 -11.11
C GLY A 651 15.00 12.20 -11.57
N ALA A 652 15.89 13.15 -11.30
CA ALA A 652 15.73 14.54 -11.71
C ALA A 652 16.13 14.73 -13.19
N VAL A 653 15.32 14.20 -14.09
CA VAL A 653 15.51 14.22 -15.55
C VAL A 653 14.19 14.38 -16.30
N THR A 654 14.20 15.24 -17.34
CA THR A 654 13.16 15.31 -18.37
C THR A 654 13.74 15.75 -19.71
N VAL A 655 13.01 15.53 -20.81
CA VAL A 655 13.43 15.89 -22.16
C VAL A 655 12.42 16.87 -22.76
N LEU A 656 12.85 18.08 -23.05
CA LEU A 656 12.06 19.07 -23.75
C LEU A 656 12.20 18.84 -25.27
N SER A 657 11.12 18.46 -25.93
CA SER A 657 11.07 18.32 -27.37
C SER A 657 11.09 19.69 -28.09
N SER A 658 11.61 19.74 -29.32
CA SER A 658 11.53 20.94 -30.17
C SER A 658 10.08 21.38 -30.39
N ARG A 659 9.17 20.43 -30.53
CA ARG A 659 7.73 20.71 -30.70
C ARG A 659 7.14 21.45 -29.51
N ALA A 660 7.50 21.06 -28.27
CA ALA A 660 7.05 21.76 -27.06
C ALA A 660 7.57 23.20 -27.02
N GLN A 661 8.83 23.42 -27.42
CA GLN A 661 9.41 24.75 -27.51
C GLN A 661 8.75 25.62 -28.57
N GLU A 662 8.40 25.05 -29.73
CA GLU A 662 7.70 25.76 -30.82
C GLU A 662 6.25 26.10 -30.46
N ALA A 663 5.59 25.23 -29.71
CA ALA A 663 4.20 25.45 -29.28
C ALA A 663 4.07 26.51 -28.17
N MET A 664 5.15 26.82 -27.44
CA MET A 664 5.18 27.74 -26.29
C MET A 664 6.23 28.84 -26.47
N PRO A 665 5.94 29.84 -27.34
CA PRO A 665 6.93 30.82 -27.71
C PRO A 665 7.38 31.75 -26.59
N ALA A 666 6.52 32.07 -25.61
CA ALA A 666 6.90 32.90 -24.48
C ALA A 666 7.87 32.16 -23.55
N PHE A 667 7.58 30.91 -23.24
CA PHE A 667 8.49 30.03 -22.48
C PHE A 667 9.83 29.86 -23.20
N ALA A 668 9.83 29.54 -24.51
CA ALA A 668 11.05 29.34 -25.27
C ALA A 668 11.91 30.61 -25.34
N LEU A 669 11.28 31.80 -25.50
CA LEU A 669 11.97 33.09 -25.46
C LEU A 669 12.64 33.33 -24.10
N HIS A 670 11.93 33.07 -23.03
CA HIS A 670 12.45 33.25 -21.65
C HIS A 670 13.59 32.27 -21.36
N LEU A 671 13.45 31.00 -21.74
CA LEU A 671 14.48 29.99 -21.60
C LEU A 671 15.77 30.38 -22.34
N ASN A 672 15.63 30.83 -23.58
CA ASN A 672 16.76 31.31 -24.38
C ASN A 672 17.42 32.56 -23.77
N TRP A 673 16.64 33.48 -23.22
CA TRP A 673 17.12 34.64 -22.51
C TRP A 673 17.92 34.21 -21.25
N PHE A 674 17.37 33.28 -20.46
CA PHE A 674 17.98 32.76 -19.23
C PHE A 674 19.34 32.12 -19.54
N VAL A 675 19.40 31.19 -20.50
CA VAL A 675 20.65 30.54 -20.92
C VAL A 675 21.70 31.54 -21.41
N THR A 676 21.27 32.61 -22.14
CA THR A 676 22.17 33.61 -22.69
C THR A 676 22.72 34.59 -21.64
N ASN A 677 21.89 34.97 -20.64
CA ASN A 677 22.21 36.03 -19.69
C ASN A 677 22.66 35.49 -18.31
N LYS A 678 22.55 34.18 -18.10
CA LYS A 678 22.93 33.46 -16.91
C LYS A 678 23.83 32.27 -17.28
N PRO A 679 25.04 32.56 -17.82
CA PRO A 679 25.92 31.50 -18.34
C PRO A 679 26.36 30.49 -17.27
N GLU A 680 26.37 30.90 -15.99
CA GLU A 680 26.64 30.05 -14.84
C GLU A 680 25.66 28.89 -14.68
N TYR A 681 24.45 29.02 -15.25
CA TYR A 681 23.42 27.98 -15.24
C TYR A 681 23.24 27.33 -16.62
N ALA A 682 23.90 27.83 -17.66
CA ALA A 682 23.70 27.35 -19.03
C ALA A 682 24.09 25.87 -19.22
N ASP A 683 25.17 25.46 -18.58
CA ASP A 683 25.67 24.08 -18.64
C ASP A 683 24.71 23.07 -17.95
N VAL A 684 23.92 23.56 -17.01
CA VAL A 684 22.93 22.74 -16.27
C VAL A 684 21.63 22.59 -17.03
N ILE A 685 21.20 23.64 -17.77
CA ILE A 685 19.91 23.66 -18.50
C ILE A 685 20.03 23.10 -19.91
N GLY A 686 21.23 22.97 -20.45
CA GLY A 686 21.29 23.00 -21.89
C GLY A 686 22.28 22.13 -22.65
N HIS A 687 22.28 20.83 -22.48
CA HIS A 687 22.81 20.01 -23.54
C HIS A 687 21.78 19.91 -24.69
N CYS A 688 21.89 20.79 -25.71
CA CYS A 688 21.12 20.65 -26.94
C CYS A 688 21.80 19.57 -27.78
N HIS A 689 21.09 18.54 -28.17
CA HIS A 689 21.53 17.54 -29.13
C HIS A 689 20.64 17.64 -30.38
N ALA A 690 21.28 17.71 -31.53
CA ALA A 690 20.57 17.57 -32.82
C ALA A 690 20.50 16.07 -33.12
N SER A 691 19.43 15.41 -32.73
CA SER A 691 19.09 14.09 -33.24
C SER A 691 18.31 14.23 -34.56
N GLY A 692 18.28 13.20 -35.41
CA GLY A 692 17.64 13.25 -36.73
C GLY A 692 16.14 13.57 -36.77
N GLU A 693 15.48 13.71 -35.58
CA GLU A 693 14.06 14.08 -35.44
C GLU A 693 13.84 15.51 -34.88
N GLY A 694 14.87 16.34 -34.80
CA GLY A 694 14.80 17.73 -34.33
C GLY A 694 15.70 18.01 -33.13
N GLU A 695 15.80 19.29 -32.72
CA GLU A 695 16.56 19.70 -31.54
C GLU A 695 15.76 19.41 -30.27
N SER A 696 16.18 18.43 -29.47
CA SER A 696 15.65 18.18 -28.12
C SER A 696 16.66 18.66 -27.06
N ARG A 697 16.17 19.00 -25.86
CA ARG A 697 17.01 19.50 -24.79
C ARG A 697 16.84 18.59 -23.55
N LEU A 698 17.95 18.06 -23.06
CA LEU A 698 17.99 17.31 -21.82
C LEU A 698 18.05 18.27 -20.63
N LEU A 699 17.14 18.14 -19.70
CA LEU A 699 17.16 18.77 -18.39
C LEU A 699 17.47 17.70 -17.35
N SER A 700 18.63 17.78 -16.72
CA SER A 700 19.06 16.82 -15.69
C SER A 700 20.05 17.45 -14.74
N VAL A 701 19.99 17.11 -13.45
CA VAL A 701 21.04 17.48 -12.47
C VAL A 701 22.32 16.67 -12.70
N VAL A 702 22.21 15.54 -13.40
CA VAL A 702 23.35 14.66 -13.70
C VAL A 702 23.82 14.93 -15.12
N SER A 703 25.03 15.50 -15.24
CA SER A 703 25.64 15.73 -16.57
C SER A 703 26.02 14.39 -17.24
N PRO A 704 26.11 14.33 -18.59
CA PRO A 704 26.44 13.08 -19.29
C PRO A 704 27.71 12.38 -18.79
N PRO A 705 28.83 13.07 -18.51
CA PRO A 705 30.03 12.42 -17.95
C PRO A 705 29.81 11.85 -16.53
N ARG A 706 29.00 12.51 -15.69
CA ARG A 706 28.66 12.02 -14.37
C ARG A 706 27.69 10.82 -14.47
N LEU A 707 26.77 10.86 -15.42
CA LEU A 707 25.84 9.75 -15.71
C LEU A 707 26.62 8.46 -15.99
N GLU A 708 27.61 8.49 -16.87
CA GLU A 708 28.44 7.33 -17.19
C GLU A 708 29.12 6.76 -15.94
N ARG A 709 29.66 7.61 -15.05
CA ARG A 709 30.32 7.18 -13.81
C ARG A 709 29.34 6.57 -12.81
N ILE A 710 28.16 7.19 -12.63
CA ILE A 710 27.12 6.64 -11.75
C ILE A 710 26.67 5.27 -12.27
N LEU A 711 26.44 5.15 -13.60
CA LEU A 711 26.01 3.89 -14.20
C LEU A 711 27.08 2.80 -14.04
N GLN A 712 28.38 3.13 -14.12
CA GLN A 712 29.44 2.16 -13.84
C GLN A 712 29.37 1.60 -12.42
N THR A 713 29.11 2.45 -11.42
CA THR A 713 28.95 2.03 -10.02
C THR A 713 27.62 1.28 -9.82
N MET A 714 26.51 1.84 -10.33
CA MET A 714 25.18 1.26 -10.19
C MET A 714 25.05 -0.15 -10.80
N LEU A 715 25.70 -0.37 -11.94
CA LEU A 715 25.62 -1.65 -12.68
C LEU A 715 26.75 -2.63 -12.33
N ALA A 716 27.51 -2.35 -11.30
CA ALA A 716 28.54 -3.27 -10.78
C ALA A 716 27.93 -4.24 -9.77
N GLU A 717 28.17 -5.56 -9.96
CA GLU A 717 27.63 -6.62 -9.07
C GLU A 717 28.21 -6.54 -7.65
N GLY A 718 29.46 -6.05 -7.51
CA GLY A 718 30.08 -5.79 -6.21
C GLY A 718 29.57 -4.52 -5.50
N GLU A 719 28.72 -3.75 -6.16
CA GLU A 719 28.12 -2.53 -5.64
C GLU A 719 26.58 -2.72 -5.56
N PHE A 720 25.81 -2.08 -6.45
CA PHE A 720 24.34 -2.07 -6.36
C PHE A 720 23.65 -3.21 -7.11
N LEU A 721 24.22 -3.68 -8.22
CA LEU A 721 23.54 -4.64 -9.08
C LEU A 721 23.45 -6.02 -8.44
N SER A 722 22.23 -6.46 -8.10
CA SER A 722 21.97 -7.84 -7.67
C SER A 722 21.27 -8.65 -8.77
N THR A 723 21.07 -9.94 -8.54
CA THR A 723 20.28 -10.81 -9.43
C THR A 723 18.82 -10.34 -9.55
N HIS A 724 18.30 -9.63 -8.55
CA HIS A 724 16.88 -9.29 -8.38
C HIS A 724 16.57 -7.78 -8.42
N GLY A 725 17.55 -6.94 -8.81
CA GLY A 725 17.39 -5.49 -8.90
C GLY A 725 18.56 -4.73 -8.28
N LEU A 726 18.36 -3.46 -7.95
CA LEU A 726 19.37 -2.61 -7.32
C LEU A 726 19.20 -2.64 -5.80
N ARG A 727 20.31 -2.88 -5.10
CA ARG A 727 20.41 -2.83 -3.64
C ARG A 727 20.29 -1.40 -3.13
N SER A 728 19.72 -1.21 -1.96
CA SER A 728 19.58 0.12 -1.33
C SER A 728 20.93 0.70 -0.82
N VAL A 729 21.84 -0.17 -0.39
CA VAL A 729 23.25 0.16 -0.08
C VAL A 729 24.15 -0.79 -0.84
N ALA A 730 25.32 -0.31 -1.28
CA ALA A 730 26.27 -1.07 -2.07
C ALA A 730 26.86 -2.25 -1.28
N ALA A 731 26.98 -3.42 -1.92
CA ALA A 731 27.49 -4.64 -1.28
C ALA A 731 28.95 -4.50 -0.81
N SER A 732 29.73 -3.56 -1.37
CA SER A 732 31.11 -3.25 -0.96
C SER A 732 31.21 -2.79 0.51
N HIS A 733 30.12 -2.24 1.08
CA HIS A 733 30.07 -1.86 2.49
C HIS A 733 30.07 -3.06 3.45
N ARG A 734 29.92 -4.28 2.98
CA ARG A 734 30.10 -5.50 3.78
C ARG A 734 31.56 -5.65 4.27
N GLU A 735 32.51 -5.36 3.40
CA GLU A 735 33.94 -5.45 3.70
C GLU A 735 34.51 -4.10 4.14
N HIS A 736 33.91 -3.00 3.71
CA HIS A 736 34.36 -1.64 3.96
C HIS A 736 33.24 -0.75 4.53
N PRO A 737 32.80 -0.99 5.79
CA PRO A 737 31.76 -0.17 6.42
C PRO A 737 32.18 1.30 6.48
N PHE A 738 31.24 2.20 6.26
CA PHE A 738 31.44 3.62 6.50
C PHE A 738 31.27 3.92 7.99
N SER A 739 32.11 4.81 8.53
CA SER A 739 32.01 5.25 9.93
C SER A 739 32.31 6.73 10.07
N VAL A 740 31.57 7.41 10.94
CA VAL A 740 31.72 8.82 11.25
C VAL A 740 31.53 9.06 12.74
N GLN A 741 32.33 9.97 13.32
CA GLN A 741 32.20 10.39 14.71
C GLN A 741 31.16 11.52 14.79
N ILE A 742 30.09 11.35 15.58
CA ILE A 742 29.08 12.38 15.81
C ILE A 742 28.61 12.33 17.27
N GLY A 743 28.46 13.49 17.94
CA GLY A 743 27.99 13.54 19.31
C GLY A 743 28.78 12.68 20.30
N GLY A 744 30.08 12.40 20.00
CA GLY A 744 30.91 11.50 20.82
C GLY A 744 30.70 10.01 20.59
N ILE A 745 29.79 9.63 19.65
CA ILE A 745 29.48 8.25 19.27
C ILE A 745 30.09 7.96 17.90
N LEU A 746 30.66 6.76 17.72
CA LEU A 746 31.05 6.26 16.41
C LEU A 746 29.85 5.61 15.75
N ALA A 747 29.26 6.33 14.79
CA ALA A 747 28.14 5.83 13.99
C ALA A 747 28.67 5.14 12.73
N SER A 748 28.06 4.03 12.31
CA SER A 748 28.48 3.27 11.13
C SER A 748 27.32 2.77 10.28
N VAL A 749 27.61 2.56 9.00
CA VAL A 749 26.75 1.87 8.03
C VAL A 749 27.57 0.76 7.40
N ASP A 750 27.02 -0.45 7.45
CA ASP A 750 27.49 -1.62 6.73
C ASP A 750 26.37 -2.14 5.81
N TYR A 751 26.70 -3.11 4.98
CA TYR A 751 25.73 -3.76 4.11
C TYR A 751 24.98 -4.86 4.87
N GLU A 752 23.69 -4.69 5.02
CA GLU A 752 22.75 -5.67 5.62
C GLU A 752 21.76 -6.14 4.55
N ALA A 753 22.00 -7.29 3.96
CA ALA A 753 21.19 -7.79 2.83
C ALA A 753 19.74 -8.16 3.19
N GLY A 754 19.49 -8.50 4.44
CA GLY A 754 18.21 -8.95 5.00
C GLY A 754 17.56 -7.91 5.92
N GLU A 755 16.97 -8.40 7.01
CA GLU A 755 16.38 -7.54 8.04
C GLU A 755 17.44 -6.79 8.83
N SER A 756 17.06 -5.66 9.43
CA SER A 756 18.01 -4.81 10.17
C SER A 756 18.53 -5.50 11.42
N THR A 757 19.83 -5.49 11.59
CA THR A 757 20.51 -5.96 12.82
C THR A 757 20.71 -4.85 13.84
N SER A 758 20.38 -3.59 13.48
CA SER A 758 20.47 -2.42 14.35
C SER A 758 19.11 -2.04 14.97
N GLY A 759 19.12 -1.31 16.06
CA GLY A 759 17.92 -0.70 16.66
C GLY A 759 17.74 0.77 16.25
N ALA A 760 18.33 1.19 15.14
CA ALA A 760 18.40 2.60 14.79
C ALA A 760 17.03 3.22 14.49
N PHE A 761 16.07 2.41 14.02
CA PHE A 761 14.69 2.82 13.76
C PHE A 761 13.72 1.71 14.17
N GLY A 762 12.46 2.06 14.42
CA GLY A 762 11.41 1.11 14.77
C GLY A 762 10.89 0.35 13.53
N GLY A 763 10.15 -0.75 13.80
CA GLY A 763 9.60 -1.59 12.74
C GLY A 763 10.62 -2.57 12.14
N ASN A 764 10.21 -3.29 11.09
CA ASN A 764 11.04 -4.28 10.38
C ASN A 764 11.61 -3.76 9.05
N SER A 765 11.49 -2.47 8.78
CA SER A 765 12.03 -1.83 7.58
C SER A 765 13.56 -1.74 7.60
N ASN A 766 14.23 -2.18 6.54
CA ASN A 766 15.69 -2.05 6.38
C ASN A 766 16.08 -1.47 5.03
N TRP A 767 16.78 -0.33 5.04
CA TRP A 767 17.30 0.36 3.84
C TRP A 767 18.83 0.23 3.67
N ARG A 768 19.50 -0.72 4.36
CA ARG A 768 20.95 -0.91 4.31
C ARG A 768 21.41 -2.05 3.40
N GLY A 769 20.62 -2.43 2.41
CA GLY A 769 21.07 -3.48 1.46
C GLY A 769 19.96 -4.15 0.65
N PRO A 770 18.73 -4.29 1.15
CA PRO A 770 17.64 -4.92 0.42
C PRO A 770 17.28 -4.22 -0.89
N VAL A 771 16.53 -4.95 -1.73
CA VAL A 771 15.93 -4.43 -2.97
C VAL A 771 14.54 -3.91 -2.67
N TRP A 772 14.29 -2.63 -3.01
CA TRP A 772 13.03 -1.93 -2.82
C TRP A 772 12.42 -1.54 -4.16
N PHE A 773 11.14 -1.86 -4.37
CA PHE A 773 10.45 -1.57 -5.63
C PHE A 773 10.38 -0.08 -5.97
N PRO A 774 9.98 0.83 -5.04
CA PRO A 774 9.75 2.24 -5.38
C PRO A 774 10.97 2.91 -6.04
N VAL A 775 12.13 2.83 -5.40
CA VAL A 775 13.34 3.51 -5.90
C VAL A 775 13.88 2.82 -7.15
N ASN A 776 13.85 1.48 -7.22
CA ASN A 776 14.18 0.75 -8.45
C ASN A 776 13.29 1.20 -9.62
N TYR A 777 11.99 1.33 -9.39
CA TYR A 777 11.02 1.78 -10.38
C TYR A 777 11.32 3.20 -10.88
N LEU A 778 11.64 4.13 -9.98
CA LEU A 778 12.02 5.50 -10.34
C LEU A 778 13.32 5.54 -11.15
N VAL A 779 14.31 4.72 -10.80
CA VAL A 779 15.56 4.60 -11.60
C VAL A 779 15.25 4.04 -12.99
N ILE A 780 14.41 3.02 -13.10
CA ILE A 780 13.96 2.48 -14.40
C ILE A 780 13.26 3.55 -15.24
N SER A 781 12.36 4.33 -14.61
CA SER A 781 11.69 5.46 -15.29
C SER A 781 12.69 6.51 -15.77
N ALA A 782 13.65 6.88 -14.93
CA ALA A 782 14.71 7.83 -15.26
C ALA A 782 15.57 7.34 -16.46
N LEU A 783 15.99 6.08 -16.44
CA LEU A 783 16.75 5.47 -17.54
C LEU A 783 15.99 5.50 -18.87
N ARG A 784 14.68 5.31 -18.84
CA ARG A 784 13.82 5.44 -20.04
C ARG A 784 13.75 6.88 -20.55
N LYS A 785 13.67 7.88 -19.64
CA LYS A 785 13.75 9.30 -19.99
C LYS A 785 15.11 9.65 -20.62
N PHE A 786 16.24 9.19 -20.06
CA PHE A 786 17.56 9.32 -20.66
C PHE A 786 17.67 8.60 -22.01
N ALA A 787 17.10 7.39 -22.13
CA ALA A 787 17.08 6.67 -23.40
C ALA A 787 16.33 7.42 -24.49
N GLY A 788 15.25 8.13 -24.15
CA GLY A 788 14.51 9.01 -25.08
C GLY A 788 15.36 10.14 -25.64
N TYR A 789 16.39 10.60 -24.90
CA TYR A 789 17.32 11.63 -25.37
C TYR A 789 18.52 11.05 -26.13
N PHE A 790 19.21 10.06 -25.55
CA PHE A 790 20.46 9.51 -26.13
C PHE A 790 20.23 8.49 -27.25
N GLY A 791 19.03 7.89 -27.32
CA GLY A 791 18.76 6.79 -28.25
C GLY A 791 19.77 5.65 -28.12
N ASP A 792 20.34 5.25 -29.25
CA ASP A 792 21.37 4.20 -29.33
C ASP A 792 22.82 4.70 -29.14
N GLU A 793 23.03 6.02 -28.98
CA GLU A 793 24.36 6.63 -28.90
C GLU A 793 25.07 6.32 -27.59
N LEU A 794 24.34 6.29 -26.46
CA LEU A 794 24.90 5.95 -25.16
C LEU A 794 24.67 4.46 -24.87
N ARG A 795 25.76 3.71 -24.78
CA ARG A 795 25.78 2.30 -24.39
C ARG A 795 26.68 2.06 -23.20
N VAL A 796 26.21 1.29 -22.24
CA VAL A 796 26.94 0.97 -21.01
C VAL A 796 27.11 -0.53 -20.85
N ALA A 797 28.21 -0.93 -20.22
CA ALA A 797 28.43 -2.35 -19.92
C ALA A 797 27.49 -2.81 -18.79
N MET A 798 26.77 -3.91 -18.98
CA MET A 798 25.93 -4.51 -17.94
C MET A 798 26.10 -6.04 -17.90
N PRO A 799 26.57 -6.61 -16.77
CA PRO A 799 27.16 -5.94 -15.61
C PRO A 799 28.38 -5.07 -15.96
N SER A 800 28.71 -4.10 -15.11
CA SER A 800 29.91 -3.26 -15.30
C SER A 800 31.18 -4.09 -15.45
N GLY A 801 32.00 -3.76 -16.45
CA GLY A 801 33.21 -4.52 -16.77
C GLY A 801 32.95 -5.75 -17.69
N SER A 802 31.71 -6.07 -18.03
CA SER A 802 31.40 -7.11 -19.02
C SER A 802 31.65 -6.62 -20.46
N ALA A 803 31.70 -7.56 -21.40
CA ALA A 803 31.78 -7.25 -22.83
C ALA A 803 30.40 -6.86 -23.44
N THR A 804 29.32 -7.04 -22.70
CA THR A 804 27.95 -6.74 -23.17
C THR A 804 27.65 -5.27 -22.93
N ALA A 805 27.46 -4.51 -24.01
CA ALA A 805 27.10 -3.11 -23.95
C ALA A 805 25.63 -2.93 -24.35
N LEU A 806 24.82 -2.40 -23.45
CA LEU A 806 23.38 -2.18 -23.62
C LEU A 806 23.08 -0.69 -23.77
N THR A 807 22.03 -0.34 -24.49
CA THR A 807 21.42 0.99 -24.46
C THR A 807 20.74 1.21 -23.12
N LEU A 808 20.44 2.46 -22.77
CA LEU A 808 19.74 2.76 -21.49
C LEU A 808 18.32 2.16 -21.44
N SER A 809 17.66 2.01 -22.59
CA SER A 809 16.37 1.30 -22.67
C SER A 809 16.53 -0.18 -22.37
N GLU A 810 17.57 -0.84 -22.94
CA GLU A 810 17.87 -2.24 -22.66
C GLU A 810 18.28 -2.45 -21.19
N VAL A 811 19.00 -1.50 -20.57
CA VAL A 811 19.32 -1.51 -19.14
C VAL A 811 18.05 -1.43 -18.27
N ALA A 812 17.15 -0.49 -18.61
CA ALA A 812 15.87 -0.35 -17.92
C ALA A 812 15.02 -1.64 -18.03
N ASP A 813 15.05 -2.26 -19.20
CA ASP A 813 14.37 -3.53 -19.46
C ASP A 813 14.97 -4.69 -18.63
N GLU A 814 16.29 -4.78 -18.55
CA GLU A 814 16.98 -5.81 -17.76
C GLU A 814 16.71 -5.63 -16.26
N LEU A 815 16.74 -4.40 -15.74
CA LEU A 815 16.38 -4.12 -14.35
C LEU A 815 14.91 -4.48 -14.06
N SER A 816 14.01 -4.22 -15.00
CA SER A 816 12.60 -4.63 -14.89
C SER A 816 12.47 -6.16 -14.81
N GLU A 817 13.21 -6.90 -15.66
CA GLU A 817 13.21 -8.37 -15.62
C GLU A 817 13.77 -8.92 -14.31
N ARG A 818 14.80 -8.30 -13.73
CA ARG A 818 15.34 -8.69 -12.42
C ARG A 818 14.31 -8.55 -11.32
N LEU A 819 13.54 -7.45 -11.28
CA LEU A 819 12.44 -7.29 -10.32
C LEU A 819 11.31 -8.29 -10.55
N ILE A 820 10.94 -8.53 -11.80
CA ILE A 820 9.91 -9.52 -12.17
C ILE A 820 10.35 -10.93 -11.76
N SER A 821 11.66 -11.25 -11.90
CA SER A 821 12.22 -12.56 -11.59
C SER A 821 12.02 -13.00 -10.14
N LEU A 822 11.81 -12.04 -9.21
CA LEU A 822 11.47 -12.35 -7.81
C LEU A 822 10.26 -13.27 -7.68
N PHE A 823 9.29 -13.13 -8.59
CA PHE A 823 8.02 -13.86 -8.58
C PHE A 823 7.95 -15.03 -9.56
N LEU A 824 8.93 -15.18 -10.45
CA LEU A 824 8.94 -16.26 -11.43
C LEU A 824 9.48 -17.56 -10.81
N ALA A 825 8.86 -18.68 -11.18
CA ALA A 825 9.35 -19.99 -10.79
C ALA A 825 10.59 -20.38 -11.60
N ASP A 826 11.57 -20.98 -10.94
CA ASP A 826 12.70 -21.62 -11.58
C ASP A 826 12.31 -23.00 -12.19
N ASP A 827 13.27 -23.70 -12.80
CA ASP A 827 13.07 -25.05 -13.38
C ASP A 827 12.63 -26.11 -12.35
N HIS A 828 12.73 -25.81 -11.05
CA HIS A 828 12.29 -26.66 -9.95
C HIS A 828 10.97 -26.21 -9.33
N GLY A 829 10.35 -25.13 -9.86
CA GLY A 829 9.11 -24.55 -9.37
C GLY A 829 9.30 -23.66 -8.15
N ARG A 830 10.52 -23.31 -7.73
CA ARG A 830 10.82 -22.42 -6.62
C ARG A 830 10.87 -20.97 -7.08
N ARG A 831 10.37 -20.08 -6.26
CA ARG A 831 10.37 -18.64 -6.50
C ARG A 831 11.32 -17.95 -5.52
N PRO A 832 12.16 -17.01 -5.95
CA PRO A 832 13.06 -16.28 -5.06
C PRO A 832 12.33 -15.63 -3.87
N VAL A 833 11.16 -15.06 -4.09
CA VAL A 833 10.33 -14.42 -3.07
C VAL A 833 10.02 -15.31 -1.86
N PHE A 834 9.97 -16.61 -2.02
CA PHE A 834 9.70 -17.55 -0.92
C PHE A 834 10.94 -17.86 -0.06
N GLY A 835 12.13 -17.38 -0.49
CA GLY A 835 13.35 -17.60 0.27
C GLY A 835 13.63 -19.08 0.56
N ALA A 836 13.86 -19.37 1.84
CA ALA A 836 14.14 -20.72 2.33
C ALA A 836 12.88 -21.50 2.76
N SER A 837 11.67 -20.90 2.66
CA SER A 837 10.43 -21.58 3.07
C SER A 837 10.22 -22.88 2.29
N GLU A 838 10.20 -24.01 3.00
CA GLU A 838 9.90 -25.32 2.41
C GLU A 838 8.38 -25.45 2.13
N LEU A 839 7.56 -24.79 2.92
CA LEU A 839 6.11 -24.80 2.78
C LEU A 839 5.68 -24.07 1.51
N LEU A 840 6.10 -22.81 1.34
CA LEU A 840 5.74 -21.98 0.19
C LEU A 840 6.40 -22.48 -1.11
N GLY A 841 7.65 -22.97 -1.03
CA GLY A 841 8.45 -23.38 -2.19
C GLY A 841 8.36 -24.85 -2.57
N GLY A 842 7.85 -25.73 -1.72
CA GLY A 842 7.96 -27.19 -1.92
C GLY A 842 6.67 -28.00 -1.82
N GLU A 843 5.67 -27.51 -1.07
CA GLU A 843 4.43 -28.23 -0.85
C GLU A 843 3.48 -28.11 -2.06
N PRO A 844 2.89 -29.22 -2.57
CA PRO A 844 1.92 -29.17 -3.65
C PRO A 844 0.73 -28.28 -3.30
N GLY A 845 0.42 -27.31 -4.16
CA GLY A 845 -0.69 -26.36 -4.00
C GLY A 845 -0.33 -25.09 -3.23
N TRP A 846 0.92 -24.91 -2.78
CA TRP A 846 1.42 -23.67 -2.20
C TRP A 846 2.22 -22.83 -3.20
N ALA A 847 2.95 -23.44 -4.12
CA ALA A 847 3.84 -22.74 -5.07
C ALA A 847 3.17 -21.66 -5.94
N ASP A 848 1.86 -21.78 -6.19
CA ASP A 848 1.07 -20.78 -6.94
C ASP A 848 0.42 -19.70 -6.05
N ARG A 849 0.66 -19.74 -4.76
CA ARG A 849 0.09 -18.81 -3.77
C ARG A 849 1.05 -17.66 -3.50
N LEU A 850 1.10 -16.71 -4.43
CA LEU A 850 2.02 -15.58 -4.37
C LEU A 850 1.74 -14.66 -3.18
N LEU A 851 2.80 -14.24 -2.49
CA LEU A 851 2.84 -13.20 -1.48
C LEU A 851 3.64 -12.00 -2.01
N PHE A 852 3.25 -10.80 -1.62
CA PHE A 852 3.85 -9.54 -2.07
C PHE A 852 4.41 -8.81 -0.87
N TYR A 853 5.68 -9.06 -0.57
CA TYR A 853 6.39 -8.50 0.57
C TYR A 853 6.75 -7.03 0.37
N GLU A 854 7.07 -6.36 1.44
CA GLU A 854 7.43 -4.95 1.46
C GLU A 854 8.74 -4.68 0.73
N TYR A 855 9.78 -5.51 0.98
CA TYR A 855 11.08 -5.44 0.34
C TYR A 855 11.68 -6.85 0.20
N PHE A 856 12.87 -6.93 -0.43
CA PHE A 856 13.45 -8.23 -0.79
C PHE A 856 14.93 -8.28 -0.43
N HIS A 857 15.37 -9.42 0.07
CA HIS A 857 16.75 -9.67 0.45
C HIS A 857 17.73 -9.36 -0.70
N GLY A 858 18.71 -8.50 -0.47
CA GLY A 858 19.60 -7.94 -1.50
C GLY A 858 20.41 -8.98 -2.29
N ASP A 859 20.65 -10.17 -1.75
CA ASP A 859 21.44 -11.22 -2.40
C ASP A 859 20.59 -12.40 -2.89
N THR A 860 19.52 -12.78 -2.18
CA THR A 860 18.72 -14.00 -2.48
C THR A 860 17.37 -13.70 -3.10
N GLY A 861 16.84 -12.49 -2.95
CA GLY A 861 15.50 -12.13 -3.41
C GLY A 861 14.37 -12.64 -2.52
N ALA A 862 14.67 -13.17 -1.33
CA ALA A 862 13.63 -13.57 -0.37
C ALA A 862 12.79 -12.36 0.07
N GLY A 863 11.48 -12.52 0.15
CA GLY A 863 10.58 -11.49 0.65
C GLY A 863 10.80 -11.23 2.13
N LEU A 864 10.75 -9.96 2.54
CA LEU A 864 11.03 -9.48 3.89
C LEU A 864 10.12 -8.29 4.24
N GLY A 865 10.11 -7.91 5.50
CA GLY A 865 9.24 -6.87 6.02
C GLY A 865 7.79 -7.31 6.06
N ALA A 866 6.84 -6.39 5.93
CA ALA A 866 5.43 -6.74 5.92
C ALA A 866 5.15 -7.84 4.89
N SER A 867 4.60 -8.95 5.36
CA SER A 867 4.14 -10.05 4.53
C SER A 867 2.77 -9.73 3.94
N HIS A 868 2.39 -10.35 2.83
CA HIS A 868 1.11 -10.12 2.15
C HIS A 868 0.93 -8.70 1.60
N GLN A 869 1.90 -7.81 1.77
CA GLN A 869 1.82 -6.45 1.26
C GLN A 869 1.80 -6.45 -0.27
N THR A 870 0.86 -5.70 -0.84
CA THR A 870 0.77 -5.46 -2.29
C THR A 870 0.97 -4.01 -2.67
N GLY A 871 1.07 -3.12 -1.74
CA GLY A 871 1.21 -1.69 -1.93
C GLY A 871 2.14 -1.31 -3.09
N TRP A 872 3.30 -0.76 -2.84
CA TRP A 872 4.26 -0.44 -3.91
C TRP A 872 4.85 -1.65 -4.64
N THR A 873 4.83 -2.86 -4.03
CA THR A 873 5.25 -4.11 -4.72
C THR A 873 4.29 -4.47 -5.86
N GLY A 874 3.05 -3.98 -5.82
CA GLY A 874 2.11 -4.03 -6.93
C GLY A 874 2.63 -3.41 -8.23
N LEU A 875 3.68 -2.56 -8.19
CA LEU A 875 4.38 -2.03 -9.37
C LEU A 875 4.88 -3.13 -10.31
N VAL A 876 5.05 -4.37 -9.83
CA VAL A 876 5.37 -5.51 -10.71
C VAL A 876 4.36 -5.69 -11.84
N ALA A 877 3.07 -5.37 -11.60
CA ALA A 877 2.05 -5.45 -12.64
C ALA A 877 2.27 -4.39 -13.75
N ASP A 878 2.65 -3.16 -13.39
CA ASP A 878 3.00 -2.12 -14.37
C ASP A 878 4.24 -2.51 -15.18
N LEU A 879 5.28 -3.04 -14.53
CA LEU A 879 6.49 -3.54 -15.22
C LEU A 879 6.16 -4.65 -16.22
N LEU A 880 5.33 -5.61 -15.84
CA LEU A 880 4.90 -6.71 -16.72
C LEU A 880 4.13 -6.20 -17.95
N ILE A 881 3.18 -5.28 -17.75
CA ILE A 881 2.37 -4.70 -18.83
C ILE A 881 3.23 -3.81 -19.76
N GLY A 882 4.12 -3.02 -19.19
CA GLY A 882 5.04 -2.16 -19.94
C GLY A 882 5.94 -2.96 -20.89
N ARG A 883 6.48 -4.09 -20.42
CA ARG A 883 7.30 -4.99 -21.24
C ARG A 883 6.52 -5.62 -22.40
N ALA A 884 5.28 -6.04 -22.17
CA ALA A 884 4.43 -6.63 -23.23
C ALA A 884 4.12 -5.65 -24.37
N LYS A 885 4.06 -4.35 -24.05
CA LYS A 885 3.86 -3.28 -25.07
C LYS A 885 5.13 -2.94 -25.84
N GLY A 886 6.26 -3.61 -25.61
CA GLY A 886 7.50 -3.51 -26.38
C GLY A 886 8.46 -2.43 -25.92
N GLY A 887 8.39 -2.02 -24.63
CA GLY A 887 9.39 -1.11 -24.03
C GLY A 887 9.58 0.22 -24.75
N ARG A 888 8.68 0.59 -25.65
CA ARG A 888 8.74 1.93 -26.27
C ARG A 888 8.61 2.95 -25.14
N PRO A 889 9.50 3.96 -25.10
CA PRO A 889 9.24 5.10 -24.25
C PRO A 889 7.79 5.52 -24.53
N GLU A 890 6.95 5.58 -23.50
CA GLU A 890 5.70 6.34 -23.62
C GLU A 890 6.17 7.69 -24.13
N GLU A 891 5.76 8.07 -25.35
CA GLU A 891 6.22 9.31 -25.97
C GLU A 891 5.95 10.41 -24.95
N SER A 892 7.01 10.87 -24.26
CA SER A 892 7.00 12.05 -23.43
C SER A 892 6.94 13.27 -24.34
N GLY A 893 5.85 13.38 -25.07
CA GLY A 893 5.53 14.46 -25.98
C GLY A 893 4.02 14.52 -26.15
N PRO A 894 3.46 15.70 -26.29
CA PRO A 894 2.03 15.92 -26.45
C PRO A 894 1.48 15.06 -27.59
N VAL A 895 0.44 14.30 -27.27
CA VAL A 895 -0.33 13.50 -28.25
C VAL A 895 -0.91 14.45 -29.28
N ALA A 896 -0.87 14.06 -30.56
CA ALA A 896 -1.44 14.83 -31.64
C ALA A 896 -2.92 15.19 -31.34
N PRO A 897 -3.36 16.44 -31.51
CA PRO A 897 -4.72 16.83 -31.18
C PRO A 897 -5.72 16.11 -32.07
N ASN A 898 -6.54 15.28 -31.46
CA ASN A 898 -7.86 14.99 -32.00
C ASN A 898 -8.66 16.28 -31.84
N THR A 899 -9.27 16.71 -32.93
CA THR A 899 -10.04 17.95 -33.07
C THR A 899 -10.99 18.13 -31.85
N PRO A 900 -11.00 19.26 -31.14
CA PRO A 900 -11.79 19.44 -29.94
C PRO A 900 -13.29 19.37 -30.24
N ALA A 901 -14.00 18.59 -29.45
CA ALA A 901 -15.45 18.69 -29.36
C ALA A 901 -15.81 20.04 -28.67
N PRO A 902 -16.85 20.75 -29.11
CA PRO A 902 -17.21 22.06 -28.56
C PRO A 902 -17.63 21.91 -27.10
N ARG A 903 -17.08 22.78 -26.20
CA ARG A 903 -17.48 22.89 -24.81
C ARG A 903 -19.00 23.07 -24.69
N SER A 904 -19.66 22.15 -24.01
CA SER A 904 -21.04 22.35 -23.56
C SER A 904 -21.04 23.34 -22.38
N ALA A 905 -21.63 24.50 -22.56
CA ALA A 905 -21.93 25.43 -21.49
C ALA A 905 -22.91 24.75 -20.51
N HIS A 906 -22.44 24.49 -19.28
CA HIS A 906 -23.30 24.18 -18.16
C HIS A 906 -23.30 25.38 -17.20
N GLU A 907 -24.50 25.96 -17.05
CA GLU A 907 -24.90 26.92 -16.01
C GLU A 907 -24.83 26.28 -14.62
#